data_cbbb210b307409f76b1bb8b18583e924
#
_entry.id   cbbb210b307409f76b1bb8b18583e924
#
_cell.length_a   1.000
_cell.length_b   1.000
_cell.length_c   1.000
_cell.angle_alpha   90.00
_cell.angle_beta   90.00
_cell.angle_gamma   90.00
#
_symmetry.space_group_name_H-M   'P 1'
#
loop_
_entity.id
_entity.type
_entity.pdbx_description
1 polymer ?
#
loop_
_entity_poly.entity_id
_entity_poly.type
_entity_poly.pdbx_seq_one_letter_code
_entity_poly.pdbx_strand_id
1 'polypeptide(L)'
;MAAFGSVPELEETLYPAAGVDTRGCVTRLRRGGPAGCGAPGASGRAAGALELWAGAEAELPAGRFALVRAGAQAAAALRALAAGPARPPSGVLVLSPGAGGEGAAGPSAWSPVGPLERGSHAWNPAGAGSAFLGARFGAPVFALGPEDSERALAWAEANANAAFAGDLWEAEAAARMWAADSAGSLECLQDGLCLPLGGYSPLLRLPVHGEGPPDEAPLPVVLVAAQLDSAALFAGSELGAGSAAGLVAGLAAMEAVRASLDEKGARGGAEIAFVGLAGEPWGGLGSARVQAELAGGGLGGREVADVRGVLAVGAVSGSGLLTSHNCSDAGGSEASENLVATVLAEVAAGPLQGGGSLKASRGQFGAPPGLCEALGQQRVSGAAPLGPVAALENFEASFSNAFYQGYLDAPPLVSLDTVSVAAAAELVALAALRLADPHAAQAHQVDFPRLNATVHSLAECLGTADPGLRCSLAQELMSPPAGSAPVPHYVGVLSPSGAASDALDPADKEPLELFVWNWLARVGAQPGSSEAACGGKKFGACAASGEVCVGWRPEKGNEGAGQCLKSPATYVPAWPGQLFFEESSGLWAVDASQDDPDHPLWTESYWPAGHPGLRFLQRNSKEGATFLLGLAVLFLSLVTAYASRAIHRRRHSRR
;
A
#
# COMPACT_ATOMS: atom_id res chain seq x y z
N MET A 1 21.71 -14.40 3.72
CA MET A 1 23.19 -14.68 3.72
C MET A 1 23.75 -15.12 2.36
N ALA A 2 23.00 -15.80 1.49
CA ALA A 2 23.49 -16.22 0.18
C ALA A 2 23.80 -15.08 -0.82
N ALA A 3 23.28 -13.86 -0.58
CA ALA A 3 23.48 -12.71 -1.47
C ALA A 3 24.92 -12.18 -1.50
N PHE A 4 25.73 -12.48 -0.52
CA PHE A 4 27.06 -11.89 -0.38
C PHE A 4 28.21 -12.85 -0.79
N GLY A 5 27.89 -14.08 -1.15
CA GLY A 5 28.72 -15.06 -1.87
C GLY A 5 30.20 -15.12 -1.51
N SER A 6 30.50 -15.60 -0.32
CA SER A 6 31.84 -15.96 0.11
C SER A 6 31.73 -17.13 1.09
N VAL A 7 32.82 -17.61 1.61
CA VAL A 7 32.84 -18.73 2.52
C VAL A 7 32.23 -18.27 3.85
N PRO A 8 30.96 -18.62 4.18
CA PRO A 8 30.22 -18.02 5.32
C PRO A 8 30.96 -18.18 6.65
N GLU A 9 31.60 -19.31 6.84
CA GLU A 9 32.35 -19.64 8.07
C GLU A 9 33.60 -18.74 8.26
N LEU A 10 34.19 -18.27 7.17
CA LEU A 10 35.35 -17.39 7.23
C LEU A 10 34.93 -15.93 7.49
N GLU A 11 33.79 -15.53 6.95
CA GLU A 11 33.24 -14.20 7.16
C GLU A 11 32.80 -14.00 8.60
N GLU A 12 32.06 -14.94 9.19
CA GLU A 12 31.64 -14.85 10.60
C GLU A 12 32.83 -14.80 11.58
N THR A 13 33.96 -15.38 11.18
CA THR A 13 35.17 -15.36 12.00
C THR A 13 35.98 -14.08 11.85
N LEU A 14 35.96 -13.46 10.66
CA LEU A 14 36.78 -12.29 10.35
C LEU A 14 36.06 -10.97 10.57
N TYR A 15 34.73 -10.96 10.42
CA TYR A 15 33.93 -9.74 10.52
C TYR A 15 32.77 -9.91 11.50
N PRO A 16 32.71 -9.11 12.55
CA PRO A 16 31.48 -9.02 13.34
C PRO A 16 30.37 -8.46 12.41
N ALA A 17 29.51 -9.36 11.93
CA ALA A 17 28.37 -9.02 11.11
C ALA A 17 27.09 -9.06 11.95
N ALA A 18 26.29 -8.02 11.86
CA ALA A 18 24.95 -7.98 12.43
C ALA A 18 23.90 -8.15 11.32
N GLY A 19 23.04 -9.14 11.50
CA GLY A 19 21.81 -9.24 10.71
C GLY A 19 20.92 -8.02 11.01
N VAL A 20 20.20 -7.55 10.01
CA VAL A 20 19.46 -6.29 10.09
C VAL A 20 18.01 -6.55 9.70
N ASP A 21 17.08 -6.09 10.54
CA ASP A 21 15.67 -6.01 10.18
C ASP A 21 15.46 -4.76 9.32
N THR A 22 15.34 -4.98 8.02
CA THR A 22 15.24 -3.89 7.05
C THR A 22 14.17 -4.12 6.03
N ARG A 23 13.57 -3.03 5.58
CA ARG A 23 12.69 -2.98 4.43
C ARG A 23 13.42 -2.31 3.27
N GLY A 24 13.62 -3.04 2.20
CA GLY A 24 14.23 -2.51 0.97
C GLY A 24 13.20 -1.74 0.15
N CYS A 25 13.64 -0.64 -0.44
CA CYS A 25 12.85 0.09 -1.41
C CYS A 25 12.78 -0.70 -2.72
N VAL A 26 11.58 -0.80 -3.29
CA VAL A 26 11.29 -1.62 -4.48
C VAL A 26 11.44 -0.82 -5.79
N THR A 27 11.75 -1.53 -6.87
CA THR A 27 11.67 -1.00 -8.24
C THR A 27 10.31 -1.38 -8.83
N ARG A 28 9.54 -0.38 -9.19
CA ARG A 28 8.29 -0.50 -9.93
C ARG A 28 8.44 0.09 -11.31
N LEU A 29 7.61 -0.35 -12.23
CA LEU A 29 7.62 0.17 -13.59
C LEU A 29 6.21 0.65 -13.93
N ARG A 30 6.16 1.77 -14.63
CA ARG A 30 4.97 2.29 -15.30
C ARG A 30 5.22 2.26 -16.81
N ARG A 31 4.21 2.57 -17.64
CA ARG A 31 4.38 2.62 -19.10
C ARG A 31 5.54 3.52 -19.54
N GLY A 32 5.80 4.60 -18.83
CA GLY A 32 6.84 5.59 -19.13
C GLY A 32 8.22 5.31 -18.52
N GLY A 33 8.42 4.17 -17.86
CA GLY A 33 9.73 3.80 -17.33
C GLY A 33 9.74 3.34 -15.88
N PRO A 34 10.92 2.98 -15.36
CA PRO A 34 11.07 2.52 -13.99
C PRO A 34 10.96 3.67 -12.99
N ALA A 35 10.42 3.34 -11.81
CA ALA A 35 10.30 4.20 -10.63
C ALA A 35 10.79 3.45 -9.39
N GLY A 36 11.11 4.18 -8.32
CA GLY A 36 11.61 3.61 -7.07
C GLY A 36 13.13 3.44 -7.06
N CYS A 37 13.63 2.44 -6.37
CA CYS A 37 15.04 2.32 -6.09
C CYS A 37 15.82 1.58 -7.17
N GLY A 38 16.86 2.21 -7.67
CA GLY A 38 17.89 1.59 -8.49
C GLY A 38 19.05 1.11 -7.63
N ALA A 39 19.79 0.12 -8.12
CA ALA A 39 21.07 -0.26 -7.54
C ALA A 39 22.23 0.18 -8.46
N PRO A 40 23.32 0.70 -7.92
CA PRO A 40 24.44 1.09 -8.75
C PRO A 40 25.12 -0.14 -9.38
N GLY A 41 25.35 -0.05 -10.68
CA GLY A 41 26.15 -1.02 -11.45
C GLY A 41 25.50 -2.39 -11.67
N ALA A 42 26.16 -3.19 -12.50
CA ALA A 42 25.66 -4.51 -12.88
C ALA A 42 25.59 -5.53 -11.74
N SER A 43 26.41 -5.37 -10.69
CA SER A 43 26.42 -6.29 -9.55
C SER A 43 25.25 -6.09 -8.58
N GLY A 44 24.60 -4.93 -8.61
CA GLY A 44 23.55 -4.56 -7.66
C GLY A 44 24.01 -4.47 -6.19
N ARG A 45 25.34 -4.44 -5.97
CA ARG A 45 25.95 -4.35 -4.65
C ARG A 45 26.50 -2.96 -4.43
N ALA A 46 26.30 -2.47 -3.21
CA ALA A 46 26.86 -1.20 -2.76
C ALA A 46 27.48 -1.40 -1.39
N ALA A 47 28.64 -0.79 -1.15
CA ALA A 47 29.30 -0.81 0.15
C ALA A 47 29.85 0.58 0.47
N GLY A 48 29.91 0.92 1.75
CA GLY A 48 30.49 2.17 2.20
C GLY A 48 30.33 2.41 3.70
N ALA A 49 31.17 3.28 4.22
CA ALA A 49 31.13 3.65 5.63
C ALA A 49 29.80 4.35 5.99
N LEU A 50 29.34 4.09 7.20
CA LEU A 50 28.17 4.77 7.77
C LEU A 50 28.49 6.21 8.14
N GLU A 51 27.65 7.14 7.70
CA GLU A 51 27.78 8.55 8.03
C GLU A 51 26.40 9.16 8.31
N LEU A 52 26.27 9.83 9.44
CA LEU A 52 25.06 10.59 9.76
C LEU A 52 25.01 11.84 8.89
N TRP A 53 23.97 11.97 8.06
CA TRP A 53 23.82 13.13 7.20
C TRP A 53 23.42 14.37 7.99
N ALA A 54 24.12 15.49 7.74
CA ALA A 54 23.93 16.72 8.49
C ALA A 54 22.62 17.47 8.19
N GLY A 55 21.94 17.14 7.08
CA GLY A 55 20.64 17.70 6.70
C GLY A 55 20.61 18.38 5.33
N ALA A 56 19.49 19.04 5.01
CA ALA A 56 19.15 19.49 3.66
C ALA A 56 20.11 20.52 3.03
N GLU A 57 20.89 21.23 3.85
CA GLU A 57 21.90 22.18 3.36
C GLU A 57 23.24 21.51 2.98
N ALA A 58 23.42 20.24 3.34
CA ALA A 58 24.62 19.47 3.04
C ALA A 58 24.37 18.52 1.85
N GLU A 59 25.40 18.31 1.03
CA GLU A 59 25.36 17.25 0.02
C GLU A 59 25.29 15.86 0.69
N LEU A 60 24.66 14.90 0.02
CA LEU A 60 24.71 13.51 0.46
C LEU A 60 26.15 12.99 0.41
N PRO A 61 26.60 12.22 1.41
CA PRO A 61 27.99 11.78 1.51
C PRO A 61 28.36 10.81 0.39
N ALA A 62 29.20 11.27 -0.52
CA ALA A 62 29.60 10.52 -1.71
C ALA A 62 30.33 9.20 -1.35
N GLY A 63 29.91 8.09 -1.93
CA GLY A 63 30.52 6.77 -1.71
C GLY A 63 30.35 6.21 -0.30
N ARG A 64 29.44 6.78 0.51
CA ARG A 64 29.11 6.32 1.85
C ARG A 64 27.63 5.98 1.97
N PHE A 65 27.25 5.28 3.02
CA PHE A 65 25.87 5.11 3.39
C PHE A 65 25.40 6.27 4.28
N ALA A 66 24.51 7.09 3.74
CA ALA A 66 23.91 8.21 4.47
C ALA A 66 22.84 7.70 5.44
N LEU A 67 23.04 7.91 6.74
CA LEU A 67 21.98 7.72 7.73
C LEU A 67 21.14 8.99 7.78
N VAL A 68 19.84 8.86 7.58
CA VAL A 68 18.90 9.98 7.57
C VAL A 68 17.78 9.74 8.58
N ARG A 69 17.43 10.78 9.35
CA ARG A 69 16.30 10.68 10.28
C ARG A 69 14.99 10.66 9.54
N ALA A 70 14.02 9.93 10.10
CA ALA A 70 12.65 9.93 9.59
C ALA A 70 12.09 11.37 9.47
N GLY A 71 11.12 11.57 8.60
CA GLY A 71 10.46 12.85 8.44
C GLY A 71 11.09 13.75 7.37
N ALA A 72 11.23 15.04 7.66
CA ALA A 72 11.69 16.04 6.69
C ALA A 72 13.09 15.77 6.14
N GLN A 73 13.99 15.21 6.97
CA GLN A 73 15.35 14.88 6.55
C GLN A 73 15.35 13.74 5.52
N ALA A 74 14.57 12.68 5.73
CA ALA A 74 14.44 11.59 4.78
C ALA A 74 13.81 12.08 3.44
N ALA A 75 12.79 12.94 3.51
CA ALA A 75 12.21 13.56 2.32
C ALA A 75 13.23 14.41 1.54
N ALA A 76 14.06 15.18 2.24
CA ALA A 76 15.11 15.96 1.62
C ALA A 76 16.20 15.08 0.96
N ALA A 77 16.61 13.99 1.62
CA ALA A 77 17.56 13.04 1.07
C ALA A 77 17.03 12.35 -0.20
N LEU A 78 15.77 11.93 -0.19
CA LEU A 78 15.14 11.32 -1.38
C LEU A 78 15.01 12.31 -2.54
N ARG A 79 14.69 13.60 -2.25
CA ARG A 79 14.71 14.65 -3.28
C ARG A 79 16.11 14.83 -3.88
N ALA A 80 17.14 14.85 -3.05
CA ALA A 80 18.52 14.94 -3.50
C ALA A 80 18.93 13.75 -4.36
N LEU A 81 18.51 12.52 -3.99
CA LEU A 81 18.73 11.33 -4.80
C LEU A 81 18.00 11.38 -6.15
N ALA A 82 16.73 11.82 -6.15
CA ALA A 82 15.92 11.94 -7.35
C ALA A 82 16.47 12.97 -8.33
N ALA A 83 17.12 14.02 -7.82
CA ALA A 83 17.80 15.02 -8.64
C ALA A 83 19.09 14.51 -9.33
N GLY A 84 19.57 13.33 -8.97
CA GLY A 84 20.76 12.73 -9.59
C GLY A 84 22.06 13.44 -9.17
N PRO A 85 22.55 13.29 -7.94
CA PRO A 85 23.76 13.96 -7.49
C PRO A 85 24.97 13.52 -8.32
N ALA A 86 25.86 14.46 -8.63
CA ALA A 86 27.07 14.21 -9.43
C ALA A 86 28.01 13.16 -8.79
N ARG A 87 27.96 13.04 -7.48
CA ARG A 87 28.66 12.02 -6.67
C ARG A 87 27.63 11.35 -5.75
N PRO A 88 27.02 10.24 -6.20
CA PRO A 88 25.98 9.59 -5.41
C PRO A 88 26.54 8.95 -4.13
N PRO A 89 25.73 8.85 -3.07
CA PRO A 89 26.05 8.00 -1.93
C PRO A 89 26.04 6.54 -2.36
N SER A 90 26.68 5.66 -1.59
CA SER A 90 26.56 4.20 -1.78
C SER A 90 25.15 3.71 -1.49
N GLY A 91 24.43 4.38 -0.59
CA GLY A 91 23.04 4.12 -0.26
C GLY A 91 22.50 5.10 0.79
N VAL A 92 21.22 4.99 1.06
CA VAL A 92 20.54 5.76 2.10
C VAL A 92 19.86 4.80 3.06
N LEU A 93 20.07 5.01 4.36
CA LEU A 93 19.44 4.27 5.44
C LEU A 93 18.52 5.23 6.20
N VAL A 94 17.22 5.00 6.09
CA VAL A 94 16.21 5.80 6.79
C VAL A 94 16.01 5.20 8.17
N LEU A 95 16.30 5.99 9.20
CA LEU A 95 16.17 5.59 10.59
C LEU A 95 14.68 5.49 10.97
N SER A 96 14.39 4.61 11.92
CA SER A 96 13.06 4.52 12.52
C SER A 96 12.67 5.83 13.20
N PRO A 97 11.35 6.17 13.23
CA PRO A 97 10.87 7.30 14.01
C PRO A 97 11.31 7.25 15.48
N GLY A 98 11.78 8.38 16.00
CA GLY A 98 12.30 8.50 17.38
C GLY A 98 13.78 8.21 17.52
N ALA A 99 14.42 7.48 16.63
CA ALA A 99 15.85 7.23 16.68
C ALA A 99 16.66 8.49 16.32
N GLY A 100 17.54 8.91 17.21
CA GLY A 100 18.42 10.09 17.02
C GLY A 100 17.74 11.46 17.12
N GLY A 101 16.57 11.53 17.76
CA GLY A 101 15.78 12.74 17.93
C GLY A 101 14.82 13.01 16.76
N GLU A 102 13.70 13.65 17.05
CA GLU A 102 12.72 14.04 16.06
C GLU A 102 13.33 15.06 15.08
N GLY A 103 13.59 14.64 13.88
CA GLY A 103 13.64 15.57 12.77
C GLY A 103 12.23 16.13 12.62
N ALA A 104 12.01 17.38 13.04
CA ALA A 104 10.71 18.03 12.91
C ALA A 104 10.20 17.80 11.48
N ALA A 105 9.13 17.05 11.34
CA ALA A 105 8.46 16.94 10.06
C ALA A 105 7.95 18.35 9.75
N GLY A 106 8.56 18.98 8.77
CA GLY A 106 7.95 20.15 8.18
C GLY A 106 6.57 19.74 7.69
N PRO A 107 5.52 20.58 7.86
CA PRO A 107 4.19 20.23 7.44
C PRO A 107 4.22 19.72 6.00
N SER A 108 3.65 18.57 5.80
CA SER A 108 3.38 17.97 4.49
C SER A 108 4.58 17.55 3.61
N ALA A 109 5.76 17.32 4.17
CA ALA A 109 6.94 16.93 3.37
C ALA A 109 6.75 15.66 2.53
N TRP A 110 5.92 14.72 2.97
CA TRP A 110 5.63 13.46 2.30
C TRP A 110 4.28 13.44 1.56
N SER A 111 3.43 14.42 1.81
CA SER A 111 2.12 14.48 1.16
C SER A 111 2.23 14.75 -0.34
N PRO A 112 1.27 14.31 -1.16
CA PRO A 112 1.29 14.54 -2.59
C PRO A 112 1.35 16.03 -2.95
N VAL A 113 2.11 16.36 -3.99
CA VAL A 113 2.18 17.72 -4.54
C VAL A 113 0.95 18.02 -5.40
N GLY A 114 0.42 17.02 -6.05
CA GLY A 114 -0.71 17.11 -6.98
C GLY A 114 -1.13 15.73 -7.46
N PRO A 115 -2.04 15.66 -8.44
CA PRO A 115 -2.43 14.41 -9.04
C PRO A 115 -1.21 13.64 -9.57
N LEU A 116 -1.25 12.32 -9.46
CA LEU A 116 -0.12 11.44 -9.80
C LEU A 116 0.35 11.57 -11.24
N GLU A 117 -0.53 11.93 -12.18
CA GLU A 117 -0.23 11.95 -13.61
C GLU A 117 -0.76 13.16 -14.38
N ARG A 118 -1.73 13.92 -13.86
CA ARG A 118 -2.40 15.04 -14.58
C ARG A 118 -2.54 16.27 -13.70
N GLY A 119 -1.43 16.82 -13.20
CA GLY A 119 -1.46 17.95 -12.29
C GLY A 119 -1.68 19.29 -12.97
N SER A 120 -2.79 19.95 -12.69
CA SER A 120 -2.99 21.37 -12.98
C SER A 120 -2.81 22.26 -11.74
N HIS A 121 -2.82 21.67 -10.54
CA HIS A 121 -2.77 22.42 -9.29
C HIS A 121 -1.85 21.75 -8.27
N ALA A 122 -1.01 22.55 -7.62
CA ALA A 122 -0.12 22.07 -6.55
C ALA A 122 -0.87 22.08 -5.22
N TRP A 123 -1.49 20.96 -4.86
CA TRP A 123 -2.20 20.78 -3.59
C TRP A 123 -1.32 20.91 -2.37
N ASN A 124 -0.05 20.65 -2.52
CA ASN A 124 0.93 20.74 -1.46
C ASN A 124 2.30 21.13 -2.01
N PRO A 125 2.54 22.43 -2.25
CA PRO A 125 3.78 22.89 -2.89
C PRO A 125 5.06 22.51 -2.13
N ALA A 126 4.96 22.28 -0.81
CA ALA A 126 6.08 21.83 0.02
C ALA A 126 6.19 20.30 0.07
N GLY A 127 5.22 19.57 -0.44
CA GLY A 127 5.20 18.10 -0.45
C GLY A 127 5.98 17.52 -1.62
N ALA A 128 6.37 16.27 -1.49
CA ALA A 128 7.10 15.53 -2.50
C ALA A 128 6.60 14.08 -2.67
N GLY A 129 5.53 13.70 -1.95
CA GLY A 129 5.09 12.31 -1.87
C GLY A 129 4.75 11.70 -3.24
N SER A 130 3.95 12.37 -4.07
CA SER A 130 3.61 11.90 -5.41
C SER A 130 4.82 11.87 -6.36
N ALA A 131 5.74 12.84 -6.22
CA ALA A 131 6.97 12.84 -6.99
C ALA A 131 7.86 11.63 -6.66
N PHE A 132 7.86 11.17 -5.39
CA PHE A 132 8.62 9.99 -5.00
C PHE A 132 8.08 8.70 -5.62
N LEU A 133 6.77 8.57 -5.81
CA LEU A 133 6.18 7.40 -6.46
C LEU A 133 6.64 7.25 -7.91
N GLY A 134 6.85 8.37 -8.61
CA GLY A 134 7.33 8.39 -10.00
C GLY A 134 8.84 8.58 -10.14
N ALA A 135 9.58 8.87 -9.08
CA ALA A 135 11.02 9.13 -9.13
C ALA A 135 11.83 7.83 -9.21
N ARG A 136 12.98 7.90 -9.91
CA ARG A 136 14.01 6.86 -9.87
C ARG A 136 15.16 7.32 -8.99
N PHE A 137 15.49 6.54 -7.97
CA PHE A 137 16.61 6.81 -7.08
C PHE A 137 17.86 6.08 -7.57
N GLY A 138 18.96 6.80 -7.79
CA GLY A 138 20.21 6.25 -8.31
C GLY A 138 21.04 5.44 -7.29
N ALA A 139 20.51 5.21 -6.08
CA ALA A 139 21.15 4.44 -5.03
C ALA A 139 20.12 3.62 -4.26
N PRO A 140 20.51 2.51 -3.60
CA PRO A 140 19.62 1.73 -2.76
C PRO A 140 19.18 2.54 -1.53
N VAL A 141 17.91 2.37 -1.16
CA VAL A 141 17.33 2.97 0.04
C VAL A 141 16.74 1.87 0.90
N PHE A 142 17.02 1.92 2.19
CA PHE A 142 16.47 0.98 3.18
C PHE A 142 15.85 1.74 4.34
N ALA A 143 14.75 1.23 4.87
CA ALA A 143 14.21 1.65 6.16
C ALA A 143 14.66 0.65 7.23
N LEU A 144 15.22 1.17 8.32
CA LEU A 144 15.71 0.37 9.46
C LEU A 144 14.64 0.25 10.53
N GLY A 145 14.56 -0.93 11.16
CA GLY A 145 13.80 -1.11 12.39
C GLY A 145 14.36 -0.28 13.56
N PRO A 146 13.62 -0.16 14.69
CA PRO A 146 14.03 0.69 15.81
C PRO A 146 15.40 0.32 16.39
N GLU A 147 15.62 -0.96 16.68
CA GLU A 147 16.87 -1.46 17.27
C GLU A 147 18.08 -1.25 16.34
N ASP A 148 17.88 -1.53 15.05
CA ASP A 148 18.94 -1.36 14.06
C ASP A 148 19.25 0.11 13.79
N SER A 149 18.26 0.98 13.93
CA SER A 149 18.45 2.45 13.84
C SER A 149 19.36 2.96 14.93
N GLU A 150 19.15 2.54 16.18
CA GLU A 150 20.00 2.92 17.30
C GLU A 150 21.42 2.39 17.14
N ARG A 151 21.58 1.15 16.71
CA ARG A 151 22.90 0.55 16.43
C ARG A 151 23.63 1.29 15.31
N ALA A 152 22.95 1.56 14.20
CA ALA A 152 23.54 2.28 13.07
C ALA A 152 24.00 3.69 13.44
N LEU A 153 23.22 4.40 14.27
CA LEU A 153 23.61 5.72 14.80
C LEU A 153 24.88 5.63 15.63
N ALA A 154 24.94 4.71 16.60
CA ALA A 154 26.12 4.54 17.43
C ALA A 154 27.37 4.20 16.60
N TRP A 155 27.22 3.41 15.54
CA TRP A 155 28.32 3.08 14.63
C TRP A 155 28.74 4.30 13.75
N ALA A 156 27.80 5.11 13.30
CA ALA A 156 28.13 6.33 12.56
C ALA A 156 28.86 7.35 13.45
N GLU A 157 28.45 7.47 14.72
CA GLU A 157 29.14 8.31 15.71
C GLU A 157 30.56 7.78 15.99
N ALA A 158 30.72 6.46 16.12
CA ALA A 158 32.03 5.83 16.25
C ALA A 158 32.91 6.13 15.02
N ASN A 159 32.34 6.05 13.81
CA ASN A 159 33.06 6.41 12.57
C ASN A 159 33.51 7.86 12.55
N ALA A 160 32.68 8.80 13.02
CA ALA A 160 33.01 10.24 13.08
C ALA A 160 34.19 10.52 14.02
N ASN A 161 34.39 9.69 15.04
CA ASN A 161 35.45 9.79 16.03
C ASN A 161 36.65 8.87 15.75
N ALA A 162 36.62 8.08 14.65
CA ALA A 162 37.66 7.12 14.33
C ALA A 162 38.95 7.82 13.88
N ALA A 163 40.06 7.49 14.55
CA ALA A 163 41.38 8.02 14.21
C ALA A 163 41.97 7.43 12.92
N PHE A 164 41.49 6.26 12.50
CA PHE A 164 42.01 5.53 11.34
C PHE A 164 40.86 5.02 10.47
N ALA A 165 40.99 5.17 9.15
CA ALA A 165 40.03 4.66 8.17
C ALA A 165 39.87 3.13 8.16
N GLY A 166 40.73 2.39 8.89
CA GLY A 166 40.73 0.93 8.93
C GLY A 166 39.75 0.31 9.94
N ASP A 167 39.12 1.10 10.80
CA ASP A 167 38.24 0.60 11.89
C ASP A 167 36.78 1.11 11.72
N LEU A 168 36.40 1.47 10.50
CA LEU A 168 35.08 2.03 10.22
C LEU A 168 34.03 0.91 10.15
N TRP A 169 32.86 1.23 10.67
CA TRP A 169 31.64 0.47 10.39
C TRP A 169 31.12 0.82 8.99
N GLU A 170 30.89 -0.19 8.19
CA GLU A 170 30.37 -0.08 6.83
C GLU A 170 29.02 -0.78 6.71
N ALA A 171 28.20 -0.30 5.80
CA ALA A 171 27.05 -1.03 5.32
C ALA A 171 27.36 -1.67 3.97
N GLU A 172 26.87 -2.87 3.75
CA GLU A 172 26.89 -3.58 2.48
C GLU A 172 25.47 -3.94 2.11
N ALA A 173 25.02 -3.48 0.94
CA ALA A 173 23.68 -3.69 0.43
C ALA A 173 23.70 -4.51 -0.85
N ALA A 174 22.71 -5.40 -1.00
CA ALA A 174 22.37 -6.10 -2.23
C ALA A 174 20.91 -5.77 -2.54
N ALA A 175 20.67 -4.90 -3.53
CA ALA A 175 19.36 -4.27 -3.72
C ALA A 175 18.93 -4.14 -5.20
N ARG A 176 19.45 -4.99 -6.10
CA ARG A 176 19.04 -4.98 -7.50
C ARG A 176 17.85 -5.90 -7.73
N MET A 177 16.82 -5.38 -8.36
CA MET A 177 15.71 -6.16 -8.90
C MET A 177 15.95 -6.49 -10.38
N TRP A 178 15.31 -7.56 -10.89
CA TRP A 178 15.57 -8.06 -12.26
C TRP A 178 15.26 -7.03 -13.35
N ALA A 179 14.15 -6.32 -13.25
CA ALA A 179 13.69 -5.37 -14.26
C ALA A 179 14.22 -3.93 -14.06
N ALA A 180 15.30 -3.74 -13.30
CA ALA A 180 15.84 -2.41 -13.02
C ALA A 180 16.22 -1.61 -14.28
N ASP A 181 16.52 -2.29 -15.39
CA ASP A 181 16.93 -1.69 -16.65
C ASP A 181 15.85 -1.73 -17.74
N SER A 182 14.65 -2.28 -17.47
CA SER A 182 13.55 -2.32 -18.44
C SER A 182 13.01 -0.92 -18.73
N ALA A 183 12.62 -0.68 -19.99
CA ALA A 183 12.13 0.63 -20.42
C ALA A 183 10.75 0.98 -19.85
N GLY A 184 9.96 -0.01 -19.43
CA GLY A 184 8.65 0.20 -18.84
C GLY A 184 7.90 -1.09 -18.51
N SER A 185 6.66 -0.95 -18.02
CA SER A 185 5.84 -2.06 -17.58
C SER A 185 5.54 -3.08 -18.70
N LEU A 186 5.33 -2.63 -19.93
CA LEU A 186 5.03 -3.52 -21.06
C LEU A 186 6.21 -4.42 -21.39
N GLU A 187 7.41 -3.85 -21.56
CA GLU A 187 8.62 -4.62 -21.83
C GLU A 187 8.92 -5.60 -20.70
N CYS A 188 8.79 -5.14 -19.47
CA CYS A 188 9.02 -5.98 -18.30
C CYS A 188 8.10 -7.20 -18.23
N LEU A 189 6.82 -7.05 -18.58
CA LEU A 189 5.87 -8.17 -18.64
C LEU A 189 6.22 -9.12 -19.79
N GLN A 190 6.56 -8.60 -20.98
CA GLN A 190 6.98 -9.41 -22.13
C GLN A 190 8.21 -10.25 -21.83
N ASP A 191 9.16 -9.69 -21.09
CA ASP A 191 10.39 -10.38 -20.69
C ASP A 191 10.20 -11.31 -19.48
N GLY A 192 9.03 -11.32 -18.84
CA GLY A 192 8.75 -12.10 -17.64
C GLY A 192 9.58 -11.69 -16.42
N LEU A 193 10.00 -10.42 -16.33
CA LEU A 193 10.86 -9.89 -15.26
C LEU A 193 10.11 -9.19 -14.14
N CYS A 194 8.80 -9.11 -14.25
CA CYS A 194 7.93 -8.47 -13.26
C CYS A 194 6.53 -9.08 -13.23
N LEU A 195 5.78 -8.71 -12.20
CA LEU A 195 4.36 -8.99 -12.07
C LEU A 195 3.56 -7.69 -12.08
N PRO A 196 2.30 -7.72 -12.56
CA PRO A 196 1.44 -6.55 -12.48
C PRO A 196 1.16 -6.18 -11.03
N LEU A 197 1.10 -4.88 -10.73
CA LEU A 197 0.44 -4.40 -9.54
C LEU A 197 -1.06 -4.49 -9.73
N GLY A 198 -1.73 -4.94 -8.70
CA GLY A 198 -3.16 -5.12 -8.69
C GLY A 198 -3.59 -5.88 -7.46
N GLY A 199 -4.86 -6.12 -7.39
CA GLY A 199 -5.49 -6.84 -6.30
C GLY A 199 -6.98 -6.91 -6.53
N TYR A 200 -7.71 -7.04 -5.47
CA TYR A 200 -9.15 -7.16 -5.51
C TYR A 200 -9.80 -6.11 -4.62
N SER A 201 -10.72 -5.35 -5.20
CA SER A 201 -11.56 -4.38 -4.49
C SER A 201 -12.78 -5.07 -3.92
N PRO A 202 -12.89 -5.28 -2.58
CA PRO A 202 -14.08 -5.86 -1.98
C PRO A 202 -15.30 -4.96 -2.20
N LEU A 203 -16.40 -5.56 -2.65
CA LEU A 203 -17.65 -4.89 -2.97
C LEU A 203 -18.79 -5.52 -2.18
N LEU A 204 -19.61 -4.69 -1.53
CA LEU A 204 -20.89 -5.07 -0.93
C LEU A 204 -22.01 -4.26 -1.56
N ARG A 205 -23.11 -4.92 -1.92
CA ARG A 205 -24.36 -4.25 -2.33
C ARG A 205 -25.46 -4.58 -1.34
N LEU A 206 -26.04 -3.58 -0.71
CA LEU A 206 -27.18 -3.74 0.17
C LEU A 206 -28.48 -3.48 -0.59
N PRO A 207 -29.27 -4.51 -0.87
CA PRO A 207 -30.56 -4.33 -1.53
C PRO A 207 -31.51 -3.59 -0.58
N VAL A 208 -32.21 -2.61 -1.10
CA VAL A 208 -33.14 -1.75 -0.34
C VAL A 208 -34.57 -2.31 -0.34
N HIS A 209 -34.84 -3.42 -0.78
CA HIS A 209 -35.97 -4.35 -0.65
C HIS A 209 -36.32 -5.15 -1.88
N GLY A 210 -36.66 -6.41 -1.56
CA GLY A 210 -37.46 -7.32 -2.40
C GLY A 210 -36.99 -7.40 -3.83
N GLU A 211 -36.54 -8.57 -4.25
CA GLU A 211 -36.44 -8.83 -5.68
C GLU A 211 -37.69 -8.29 -6.35
N GLY A 212 -37.60 -7.13 -7.00
CA GLY A 212 -38.63 -6.65 -7.88
C GLY A 212 -38.91 -7.71 -8.93
N PRO A 213 -40.06 -7.71 -9.58
CA PRO A 213 -40.31 -8.63 -10.66
C PRO A 213 -39.13 -8.54 -11.67
N PRO A 214 -38.72 -9.68 -12.27
CA PRO A 214 -37.53 -9.77 -13.12
C PRO A 214 -37.52 -8.83 -14.34
N ASP A 215 -38.62 -8.14 -14.58
CA ASP A 215 -38.80 -7.21 -15.72
C ASP A 215 -38.70 -5.70 -15.31
N GLU A 216 -38.43 -5.37 -14.05
CA GLU A 216 -38.22 -3.96 -13.66
C GLU A 216 -36.77 -3.52 -13.94
N ALA A 217 -36.62 -2.27 -14.39
CA ALA A 217 -35.31 -1.65 -14.56
C ALA A 217 -34.52 -1.70 -13.24
N PRO A 218 -33.21 -1.92 -13.29
CA PRO A 218 -32.37 -1.98 -12.10
C PRO A 218 -32.46 -0.66 -11.31
N LEU A 219 -32.59 -0.78 -9.96
CA LEU A 219 -32.60 0.39 -9.09
C LEU A 219 -31.32 1.19 -9.24
N PRO A 220 -31.36 2.54 -9.16
CA PRO A 220 -30.15 3.33 -9.07
C PRO A 220 -29.28 2.90 -7.88
N VAL A 221 -27.97 3.19 -7.95
CA VAL A 221 -27.02 2.85 -6.88
C VAL A 221 -26.38 4.10 -6.28
N VAL A 222 -26.31 4.16 -4.95
CA VAL A 222 -25.47 5.08 -4.19
C VAL A 222 -24.20 4.34 -3.82
N LEU A 223 -23.05 4.80 -4.32
CA LEU A 223 -21.77 4.16 -4.07
C LEU A 223 -21.01 4.87 -2.95
N VAL A 224 -20.65 4.16 -1.91
CA VAL A 224 -19.67 4.57 -0.90
C VAL A 224 -18.33 3.95 -1.25
N ALA A 225 -17.30 4.78 -1.42
CA ALA A 225 -15.98 4.32 -1.83
C ALA A 225 -14.92 4.76 -0.83
N ALA A 226 -14.03 3.85 -0.44
CA ALA A 226 -12.87 4.14 0.39
C ALA A 226 -11.63 3.49 -0.19
N GLN A 227 -10.47 4.10 0.04
CA GLN A 227 -9.19 3.55 -0.39
C GLN A 227 -8.82 2.36 0.51
N LEU A 228 -8.42 1.25 -0.12
CA LEU A 228 -8.03 0.04 0.61
C LEU A 228 -6.57 0.08 1.07
N ASP A 229 -5.70 0.73 0.31
CA ASP A 229 -4.25 0.71 0.50
C ASP A 229 -3.63 2.11 0.48
N SER A 230 -2.33 2.19 0.70
CA SER A 230 -1.56 3.43 0.70
C SER A 230 -0.31 3.31 -0.17
N ALA A 231 0.26 4.44 -0.54
CA ALA A 231 1.54 4.46 -1.24
C ALA A 231 2.66 3.96 -0.33
N ALA A 232 3.54 3.13 -0.87
CA ALA A 232 4.73 2.69 -0.18
C ALA A 232 5.95 2.62 -1.10
N LEU A 233 7.09 3.11 -0.62
CA LEU A 233 8.39 2.92 -1.26
C LEU A 233 9.02 1.57 -0.87
N PHE A 234 8.64 1.04 0.28
CA PHE A 234 9.22 -0.15 0.88
C PHE A 234 8.20 -1.29 0.89
N ALA A 235 8.63 -2.49 0.54
CA ALA A 235 7.79 -3.68 0.68
C ALA A 235 7.43 -3.92 2.16
N GLY A 236 6.21 -4.35 2.43
CA GLY A 236 5.75 -4.74 3.76
C GLY A 236 5.59 -3.58 4.76
N SER A 237 5.43 -2.34 4.28
CA SER A 237 5.06 -1.22 5.15
C SER A 237 3.63 -1.34 5.67
N GLU A 238 3.33 -0.71 6.80
CA GLU A 238 1.98 -0.70 7.39
C GLU A 238 1.00 0.16 6.57
N LEU A 239 -0.30 -0.08 6.73
CA LEU A 239 -1.35 0.76 6.16
C LEU A 239 -1.28 2.17 6.76
N GLY A 240 -1.31 3.18 5.91
CA GLY A 240 -1.28 4.58 6.34
C GLY A 240 -2.53 4.98 7.10
N ALA A 241 -2.36 5.80 8.15
CA ALA A 241 -3.45 6.27 8.99
C ALA A 241 -4.51 7.05 8.20
N GLY A 242 -4.09 7.77 7.14
CA GLY A 242 -5.03 8.46 6.25
C GLY A 242 -5.95 7.51 5.52
N SER A 243 -5.41 6.46 4.89
CA SER A 243 -6.21 5.44 4.20
C SER A 243 -7.03 4.60 5.18
N ALA A 244 -6.43 4.19 6.30
CA ALA A 244 -7.13 3.45 7.34
C ALA A 244 -8.35 4.21 7.89
N ALA A 245 -8.25 5.53 8.05
CA ALA A 245 -9.35 6.36 8.54
C ALA A 245 -10.58 6.30 7.62
N GLY A 246 -10.38 6.49 6.32
CA GLY A 246 -11.46 6.42 5.33
C GLY A 246 -12.07 5.02 5.23
N LEU A 247 -11.23 3.99 5.24
CA LEU A 247 -11.66 2.61 5.19
C LEU A 247 -12.50 2.23 6.43
N VAL A 248 -12.01 2.55 7.63
CA VAL A 248 -12.74 2.31 8.90
C VAL A 248 -14.07 3.04 8.92
N ALA A 249 -14.09 4.32 8.53
CA ALA A 249 -15.34 5.11 8.48
C ALA A 249 -16.34 4.51 7.50
N GLY A 250 -15.90 4.12 6.30
CA GLY A 250 -16.76 3.50 5.29
C GLY A 250 -17.34 2.16 5.74
N LEU A 251 -16.50 1.27 6.30
CA LEU A 251 -16.93 -0.04 6.80
C LEU A 251 -17.93 0.09 7.97
N ALA A 252 -17.65 0.97 8.93
CA ALA A 252 -18.55 1.22 10.06
C ALA A 252 -19.88 1.87 9.60
N ALA A 253 -19.81 2.78 8.62
CA ALA A 253 -21.00 3.35 8.01
C ALA A 253 -21.90 2.29 7.37
N MET A 254 -21.33 1.30 6.67
CA MET A 254 -22.10 0.23 6.04
C MET A 254 -22.80 -0.68 7.06
N GLU A 255 -22.18 -0.98 8.21
CA GLU A 255 -22.86 -1.69 9.30
C GLU A 255 -24.03 -0.89 9.86
N ALA A 256 -23.85 0.42 10.07
CA ALA A 256 -24.90 1.30 10.54
C ALA A 256 -26.05 1.44 9.54
N VAL A 257 -25.72 1.54 8.24
CA VAL A 257 -26.70 1.51 7.14
C VAL A 257 -27.51 0.21 7.20
N ARG A 258 -26.85 -0.94 7.29
CA ARG A 258 -27.52 -2.25 7.36
C ARG A 258 -28.48 -2.33 8.56
N ALA A 259 -28.01 -1.92 9.73
CA ALA A 259 -28.85 -1.91 10.94
C ALA A 259 -30.08 -1.02 10.78
N SER A 260 -29.93 0.18 10.20
CA SER A 260 -31.05 1.09 9.94
C SER A 260 -32.05 0.52 8.91
N LEU A 261 -31.56 -0.17 7.89
CA LEU A 261 -32.40 -0.83 6.89
C LEU A 261 -33.20 -1.99 7.49
N ASP A 262 -32.60 -2.78 8.39
CA ASP A 262 -33.27 -3.90 9.07
C ASP A 262 -34.39 -3.42 10.03
N GLU A 263 -34.16 -2.34 10.78
CA GLU A 263 -35.13 -1.81 11.71
C GLU A 263 -36.37 -1.22 11.04
N LYS A 264 -36.18 -0.54 9.92
CA LYS A 264 -37.26 0.28 9.32
C LYS A 264 -37.87 -0.34 8.07
N GLY A 265 -37.37 -1.50 7.65
CA GLY A 265 -37.90 -2.18 6.47
C GLY A 265 -37.81 -1.25 5.28
N ALA A 266 -36.58 -0.94 4.85
CA ALA A 266 -36.30 0.10 3.89
C ALA A 266 -37.04 -0.09 2.56
N ARG A 267 -37.80 0.93 2.17
CA ARG A 267 -38.37 1.07 0.83
C ARG A 267 -37.64 2.21 0.14
N GLY A 268 -36.38 1.98 -0.22
CA GLY A 268 -35.56 3.01 -0.84
C GLY A 268 -35.66 3.01 -2.36
N GLY A 269 -35.50 4.18 -2.94
CA GLY A 269 -35.44 4.37 -4.39
C GLY A 269 -34.08 4.08 -5.00
N ALA A 270 -33.08 3.63 -4.24
CA ALA A 270 -31.75 3.26 -4.70
C ALA A 270 -31.11 2.17 -3.83
N GLU A 271 -30.26 1.36 -4.43
CA GLU A 271 -29.37 0.41 -3.76
C GLU A 271 -28.19 1.17 -3.12
N ILE A 272 -27.68 0.72 -1.97
CA ILE A 272 -26.47 1.27 -1.37
C ILE A 272 -25.34 0.24 -1.52
N ALA A 273 -24.26 0.65 -2.13
CA ALA A 273 -23.09 -0.19 -2.33
C ALA A 273 -21.85 0.42 -1.66
N PHE A 274 -20.93 -0.44 -1.21
CA PHE A 274 -19.62 -0.05 -0.72
C PHE A 274 -18.55 -0.75 -1.54
N VAL A 275 -17.47 -0.02 -1.87
CA VAL A 275 -16.28 -0.58 -2.49
C VAL A 275 -15.03 -0.10 -1.78
N GLY A 276 -14.18 -1.06 -1.38
CA GLY A 276 -12.81 -0.81 -0.92
C GLY A 276 -11.87 -0.85 -2.11
N LEU A 277 -11.42 0.30 -2.59
CA LEU A 277 -10.66 0.43 -3.83
C LEU A 277 -9.18 0.08 -3.63
N ALA A 278 -8.70 -0.96 -4.30
CA ALA A 278 -7.32 -1.39 -4.28
C ALA A 278 -6.48 -0.70 -5.37
N GLY A 279 -5.23 -0.40 -5.07
CA GLY A 279 -4.28 0.19 -6.02
C GLY A 279 -4.49 1.67 -6.32
N GLU A 280 -5.20 2.40 -5.47
CA GLU A 280 -5.48 3.82 -5.69
C GLU A 280 -4.21 4.70 -5.80
N PRO A 281 -3.15 4.51 -4.98
CA PRO A 281 -1.92 5.27 -5.12
C PRO A 281 -1.19 5.06 -6.45
N TRP A 282 -1.50 3.99 -7.15
CA TRP A 282 -0.86 3.57 -8.40
C TRP A 282 -1.68 3.97 -9.63
N GLY A 283 -2.07 5.22 -9.66
CA GLY A 283 -2.85 5.80 -10.76
C GLY A 283 -4.35 5.53 -10.66
N GLY A 284 -4.87 5.10 -9.50
CA GLY A 284 -6.29 4.81 -9.31
C GLY A 284 -6.73 3.51 -9.99
N LEU A 285 -5.97 2.42 -9.82
CA LEU A 285 -6.26 1.12 -10.45
C LEU A 285 -7.68 0.63 -10.17
N GLY A 286 -8.09 0.64 -8.88
CA GLY A 286 -9.43 0.22 -8.47
C GLY A 286 -10.52 1.12 -9.02
N SER A 287 -10.34 2.44 -8.92
CA SER A 287 -11.29 3.42 -9.47
C SER A 287 -11.46 3.30 -10.97
N ALA A 288 -10.35 3.14 -11.72
CA ALA A 288 -10.39 2.96 -13.16
C ALA A 288 -11.12 1.66 -13.54
N ARG A 289 -10.86 0.57 -12.79
CA ARG A 289 -11.54 -0.69 -13.04
C ARG A 289 -13.03 -0.64 -12.72
N VAL A 290 -13.44 -0.02 -11.62
CA VAL A 290 -14.87 0.15 -11.29
C VAL A 290 -15.58 0.96 -12.39
N GLN A 291 -14.95 2.01 -12.91
CA GLN A 291 -15.50 2.77 -14.04
C GLN A 291 -15.63 1.91 -15.31
N ALA A 292 -14.63 1.08 -15.61
CA ALA A 292 -14.66 0.17 -16.75
C ALA A 292 -15.77 -0.90 -16.61
N GLU A 293 -15.93 -1.48 -15.43
CA GLU A 293 -17.00 -2.44 -15.15
C GLU A 293 -18.40 -1.82 -15.28
N LEU A 294 -18.58 -0.60 -14.77
CA LEU A 294 -19.84 0.16 -14.94
C LEU A 294 -20.09 0.51 -16.42
N ALA A 295 -19.05 0.86 -17.17
CA ALA A 295 -19.20 1.15 -18.60
C ALA A 295 -19.59 -0.09 -19.42
N GLY A 296 -19.18 -1.28 -18.97
CA GLY A 296 -19.50 -2.56 -19.61
C GLY A 296 -20.72 -3.29 -19.04
N GLY A 297 -21.44 -2.72 -18.06
CA GLY A 297 -22.54 -3.39 -17.37
C GLY A 297 -22.09 -4.58 -16.49
N GLY A 298 -20.78 -4.68 -16.22
CA GLY A 298 -20.18 -5.82 -15.49
C GLY A 298 -20.43 -5.79 -13.99
N LEU A 299 -20.75 -4.65 -13.41
CA LEU A 299 -21.00 -4.51 -11.97
C LEU A 299 -22.41 -4.99 -11.58
N GLY A 300 -22.70 -6.26 -11.81
CA GLY A 300 -24.00 -6.86 -11.56
C GLY A 300 -25.12 -6.31 -12.44
N GLY A 301 -24.82 -6.01 -13.70
CA GLY A 301 -25.76 -5.44 -14.67
C GLY A 301 -25.99 -3.93 -14.50
N ARG A 302 -25.16 -3.23 -13.69
CA ARG A 302 -25.23 -1.79 -13.50
C ARG A 302 -24.38 -1.06 -14.53
N GLU A 303 -24.89 0.08 -14.99
CA GLU A 303 -24.19 1.00 -15.86
C GLU A 303 -23.88 2.30 -15.14
N VAL A 304 -23.04 3.14 -15.76
CA VAL A 304 -22.70 4.47 -15.22
C VAL A 304 -23.95 5.33 -14.98
N ALA A 305 -24.95 5.21 -15.86
CA ALA A 305 -26.23 5.93 -15.74
C ALA A 305 -27.05 5.54 -14.49
N ASP A 306 -26.82 4.35 -13.94
CA ASP A 306 -27.49 3.88 -12.73
C ASP A 306 -26.88 4.49 -11.45
N VAL A 307 -25.70 5.11 -11.53
CA VAL A 307 -25.03 5.70 -10.38
C VAL A 307 -25.70 7.03 -10.01
N ARG A 308 -26.47 7.03 -8.91
CA ARG A 308 -27.14 8.23 -8.37
C ARG A 308 -26.14 9.22 -7.77
N GLY A 309 -25.07 8.72 -7.16
CA GLY A 309 -24.00 9.50 -6.58
C GLY A 309 -22.94 8.67 -5.90
N VAL A 310 -21.76 9.24 -5.74
CA VAL A 310 -20.61 8.61 -5.11
C VAL A 310 -20.14 9.42 -3.91
N LEU A 311 -20.12 8.78 -2.74
CA LEU A 311 -19.53 9.25 -1.50
C LEU A 311 -18.12 8.69 -1.37
N ALA A 312 -17.10 9.45 -1.70
CA ALA A 312 -15.71 9.07 -1.51
C ALA A 312 -15.26 9.44 -0.09
N VAL A 313 -14.76 8.46 0.67
CA VAL A 313 -14.34 8.66 2.06
C VAL A 313 -12.81 8.55 2.11
N GLY A 314 -12.15 9.69 2.27
CA GLY A 314 -10.70 9.78 2.28
C GLY A 314 -10.10 9.90 3.68
N ALA A 315 -9.14 10.82 3.87
CA ALA A 315 -8.50 11.04 5.16
C ALA A 315 -9.43 11.83 6.10
N VAL A 316 -10.14 11.13 6.98
CA VAL A 316 -11.13 11.71 7.90
C VAL A 316 -10.68 11.72 9.37
N SER A 317 -9.45 11.30 9.66
CA SER A 317 -8.86 11.33 11.01
C SER A 317 -8.24 12.69 11.31
N GLY A 318 -8.49 13.26 12.49
CA GLY A 318 -7.82 14.49 12.94
C GLY A 318 -8.75 15.52 13.58
N SER A 319 -8.73 16.76 13.17
CA SER A 319 -9.28 17.93 13.88
C SER A 319 -10.80 18.00 14.11
N GLY A 320 -11.58 16.98 13.78
CA GLY A 320 -13.04 16.98 13.89
C GLY A 320 -13.75 17.90 12.88
N LEU A 321 -13.02 18.67 12.08
CA LEU A 321 -13.55 19.45 10.98
C LEU A 321 -13.36 18.68 9.68
N LEU A 322 -14.48 18.29 9.08
CA LEU A 322 -14.51 17.62 7.78
C LEU A 322 -14.75 18.63 6.66
N THR A 323 -14.22 18.34 5.49
CA THR A 323 -14.45 19.14 4.28
C THR A 323 -15.07 18.25 3.20
N SER A 324 -16.15 18.72 2.60
CA SER A 324 -16.74 18.10 1.41
C SER A 324 -16.15 18.75 0.17
N HIS A 325 -15.49 17.97 -0.68
CA HIS A 325 -14.96 18.39 -1.98
C HIS A 325 -15.88 17.93 -3.09
N ASN A 326 -16.25 18.84 -4.00
CA ASN A 326 -16.89 18.48 -5.25
C ASN A 326 -15.83 17.92 -6.21
N CYS A 327 -15.97 16.67 -6.62
CA CYS A 327 -15.00 15.95 -7.44
C CYS A 327 -15.37 15.96 -8.94
N SER A 328 -16.58 16.39 -9.27
CA SER A 328 -17.09 16.34 -10.65
C SER A 328 -16.62 17.51 -11.53
N ASP A 329 -15.99 18.53 -10.95
CA ASP A 329 -15.56 19.72 -11.68
C ASP A 329 -14.09 19.65 -12.10
N ALA A 330 -13.83 19.04 -13.22
CA ALA A 330 -12.55 19.16 -13.92
C ALA A 330 -12.51 20.48 -14.74
N GLY A 331 -12.48 21.64 -14.06
CA GLY A 331 -12.19 22.93 -14.71
C GLY A 331 -13.33 23.93 -14.81
N GLY A 332 -13.58 24.66 -13.78
CA GLY A 332 -13.83 26.11 -13.80
C GLY A 332 -15.06 26.68 -14.52
N SER A 333 -16.14 25.97 -14.64
CA SER A 333 -17.42 26.61 -14.97
C SER A 333 -18.37 26.43 -13.78
N GLU A 334 -19.15 27.47 -13.51
CA GLU A 334 -20.12 27.64 -12.42
C GLU A 334 -20.56 26.32 -11.77
N ALA A 335 -20.27 26.18 -10.46
CA ALA A 335 -20.51 24.97 -9.67
C ALA A 335 -21.87 24.34 -10.03
N SER A 336 -21.85 23.26 -10.80
CA SER A 336 -23.06 22.48 -10.97
C SER A 336 -23.45 21.95 -9.59
N GLU A 337 -24.75 22.04 -9.24
CA GLU A 337 -25.22 21.54 -7.95
C GLU A 337 -24.89 20.05 -7.81
N ASN A 338 -23.88 19.75 -6.98
CA ASN A 338 -23.50 18.38 -6.70
C ASN A 338 -24.46 17.82 -5.64
N LEU A 339 -25.35 16.92 -6.07
CA LEU A 339 -26.36 16.30 -5.21
C LEU A 339 -25.71 15.68 -3.94
N VAL A 340 -24.58 15.02 -4.09
CA VAL A 340 -23.91 14.35 -2.96
C VAL A 340 -23.38 15.37 -1.96
N ALA A 341 -22.72 16.43 -2.43
CA ALA A 341 -22.24 17.50 -1.57
C ALA A 341 -23.38 18.25 -0.88
N THR A 342 -24.50 18.46 -1.57
CA THR A 342 -25.71 19.08 -1.00
C THR A 342 -26.28 18.21 0.11
N VAL A 343 -26.44 16.90 -0.11
CA VAL A 343 -26.96 15.98 0.91
C VAL A 343 -26.03 15.89 2.12
N LEU A 344 -24.71 15.85 1.90
CA LEU A 344 -23.73 15.89 3.00
C LEU A 344 -23.91 17.15 3.87
N ALA A 345 -24.08 18.32 3.23
CA ALA A 345 -24.27 19.58 3.95
C ALA A 345 -25.61 19.59 4.72
N GLU A 346 -26.70 19.10 4.12
CA GLU A 346 -28.01 18.97 4.79
C GLU A 346 -27.95 18.06 6.00
N VAL A 347 -27.29 16.89 5.90
CA VAL A 347 -27.12 15.94 7.01
C VAL A 347 -26.26 16.56 8.11
N ALA A 348 -25.17 17.22 7.76
CA ALA A 348 -24.28 17.87 8.71
C ALA A 348 -24.93 19.07 9.45
N ALA A 349 -25.94 19.69 8.87
CA ALA A 349 -26.75 20.74 9.53
C ALA A 349 -27.73 20.16 10.55
N GLY A 350 -27.96 18.84 10.53
CA GLY A 350 -28.81 18.13 11.48
C GLY A 350 -28.08 17.77 12.79
N PRO A 351 -28.79 17.13 13.71
CA PRO A 351 -28.22 16.69 14.99
C PRO A 351 -27.33 15.44 14.78
N LEU A 352 -26.03 15.63 14.69
CA LEU A 352 -25.05 14.54 14.70
C LEU A 352 -24.62 14.23 16.15
N GLN A 353 -24.64 12.96 16.53
CA GLN A 353 -24.23 12.52 17.87
C GLN A 353 -22.70 12.51 18.01
N GLY A 354 -21.98 12.26 16.94
CA GLY A 354 -20.50 12.30 16.88
C GLY A 354 -19.90 13.71 16.96
N GLY A 355 -20.72 14.76 16.92
CA GLY A 355 -20.27 16.15 17.08
C GLY A 355 -19.39 16.67 15.96
N GLY A 356 -19.31 15.98 14.82
CA GLY A 356 -18.54 16.40 13.66
C GLY A 356 -19.11 17.66 13.00
N SER A 357 -18.24 18.52 12.48
CA SER A 357 -18.64 19.68 11.69
C SER A 357 -18.16 19.52 10.25
N LEU A 358 -19.01 19.94 9.30
CA LEU A 358 -18.73 19.86 7.87
C LEU A 358 -18.60 21.24 7.28
N LYS A 359 -17.61 21.44 6.43
CA LYS A 359 -17.38 22.61 5.60
C LYS A 359 -17.42 22.21 4.13
N ALA A 360 -18.09 22.97 3.31
CA ALA A 360 -17.95 22.82 1.87
C ALA A 360 -16.59 23.41 1.41
N SER A 361 -15.88 22.71 0.57
CA SER A 361 -14.69 23.25 -0.09
C SER A 361 -15.06 24.43 -0.98
N ARG A 362 -14.20 25.43 -1.00
CA ARG A 362 -14.40 26.63 -1.87
C ARG A 362 -14.16 26.36 -3.34
N GLY A 363 -13.74 25.14 -3.70
CA GLY A 363 -13.51 24.76 -5.10
C GLY A 363 -12.32 25.45 -5.79
N GLN A 364 -11.57 26.30 -5.07
CA GLN A 364 -10.49 27.12 -5.65
C GLN A 364 -9.31 26.30 -6.18
N PHE A 365 -9.19 25.04 -5.71
CA PHE A 365 -8.03 24.18 -5.95
C PHE A 365 -8.35 22.95 -6.81
N GLY A 366 -9.59 22.82 -7.28
CA GLY A 366 -10.02 21.63 -8.02
C GLY A 366 -10.21 20.40 -7.12
N ALA A 367 -10.28 19.22 -7.72
CA ALA A 367 -10.38 17.97 -7.00
C ALA A 367 -9.07 17.64 -6.28
N PRO A 368 -9.10 17.27 -4.97
CA PRO A 368 -7.90 16.83 -4.28
C PRO A 368 -7.39 15.50 -4.86
N PRO A 369 -6.06 15.27 -4.81
CA PRO A 369 -5.48 14.01 -5.24
C PRO A 369 -5.98 12.84 -4.38
N GLY A 370 -6.08 11.67 -4.98
CA GLY A 370 -6.66 10.47 -4.38
C GLY A 370 -8.04 10.17 -4.91
N LEU A 371 -8.96 9.71 -4.05
CA LEU A 371 -10.29 9.24 -4.45
C LEU A 371 -11.12 10.30 -5.20
N CYS A 372 -11.04 11.55 -4.79
CA CYS A 372 -11.78 12.63 -5.43
C CYS A 372 -11.37 12.78 -6.90
N GLU A 373 -10.08 12.84 -7.16
CA GLU A 373 -9.55 12.91 -8.52
C GLU A 373 -9.83 11.61 -9.29
N ALA A 374 -9.58 10.46 -8.67
CA ALA A 374 -9.69 9.16 -9.32
C ALA A 374 -11.12 8.82 -9.76
N LEU A 375 -12.12 9.14 -8.93
CA LEU A 375 -13.54 8.86 -9.20
C LEU A 375 -14.24 9.99 -9.95
N GLY A 376 -13.81 11.23 -9.76
CA GLY A 376 -14.40 12.42 -10.40
C GLY A 376 -13.99 12.61 -11.85
N GLN A 377 -12.89 12.01 -12.29
CA GLN A 377 -12.41 12.11 -13.67
C GLN A 377 -12.75 10.86 -14.49
N GLN A 378 -12.95 11.06 -15.79
CA GLN A 378 -13.06 9.96 -16.72
C GLN A 378 -11.70 9.25 -16.84
N ARG A 379 -11.63 7.99 -16.42
CA ARG A 379 -10.41 7.17 -16.40
C ARG A 379 -10.35 6.14 -17.51
N VAL A 380 -11.46 5.90 -18.18
CA VAL A 380 -11.58 4.89 -19.23
C VAL A 380 -12.02 5.61 -20.50
N SER A 381 -11.28 5.40 -21.57
CA SER A 381 -11.58 6.00 -22.87
C SER A 381 -12.98 5.57 -23.35
N GLY A 382 -13.81 6.54 -23.70
CA GLY A 382 -15.18 6.30 -24.16
C GLY A 382 -16.22 6.02 -23.07
N ALA A 383 -15.84 5.86 -21.80
CA ALA A 383 -16.80 5.76 -20.70
C ALA A 383 -17.35 7.15 -20.32
N ALA A 384 -18.62 7.22 -19.92
CA ALA A 384 -19.14 8.43 -19.30
C ALA A 384 -18.50 8.65 -17.92
N PRO A 385 -18.31 9.90 -17.45
CA PRO A 385 -17.91 10.14 -16.07
C PRO A 385 -18.97 9.58 -15.13
N LEU A 386 -18.55 9.13 -13.94
CA LEU A 386 -19.47 8.76 -12.87
C LEU A 386 -20.39 9.94 -12.54
N GLY A 387 -21.57 9.67 -12.01
CA GLY A 387 -22.52 10.70 -11.56
C GLY A 387 -21.89 11.67 -10.55
N PRO A 388 -22.67 12.47 -9.82
CA PRO A 388 -22.12 13.42 -8.85
C PRO A 388 -21.25 12.69 -7.81
N VAL A 389 -19.98 13.11 -7.73
CA VAL A 389 -18.98 12.57 -6.79
C VAL A 389 -18.62 13.65 -5.79
N ALA A 390 -18.69 13.36 -4.49
CA ALA A 390 -18.13 14.20 -3.45
C ALA A 390 -17.22 13.41 -2.53
N ALA A 391 -16.06 13.98 -2.19
CA ALA A 391 -15.12 13.40 -1.25
C ALA A 391 -15.22 14.08 0.12
N LEU A 392 -15.13 13.28 1.16
CA LEU A 392 -15.08 13.70 2.55
C LEU A 392 -13.63 13.57 3.06
N GLU A 393 -13.04 14.70 3.43
CA GLU A 393 -11.64 14.80 3.84
C GLU A 393 -11.51 15.68 5.10
N ASN A 394 -10.40 15.59 5.82
CA ASN A 394 -10.09 16.45 6.97
C ASN A 394 -9.28 17.70 6.60
N PHE A 395 -9.17 18.02 5.33
CA PHE A 395 -8.44 19.17 4.82
C PHE A 395 -9.21 19.90 3.71
N GLU A 396 -8.89 21.17 3.47
CA GLU A 396 -9.49 21.96 2.38
C GLU A 396 -8.50 22.25 1.24
N ALA A 397 -7.35 22.84 1.57
CA ALA A 397 -6.39 23.34 0.58
C ALA A 397 -5.01 22.69 0.68
N SER A 398 -4.72 22.06 1.82
CA SER A 398 -3.48 21.35 2.06
C SER A 398 -3.71 20.23 3.05
N PHE A 399 -2.99 19.14 2.89
CA PHE A 399 -3.09 17.99 3.78
C PHE A 399 -2.74 18.39 5.23
N SER A 400 -3.58 17.98 6.16
CA SER A 400 -3.32 18.14 7.60
C SER A 400 -2.30 17.10 8.11
N ASN A 401 -2.26 15.93 7.48
CA ASN A 401 -1.31 14.87 7.78
C ASN A 401 -0.01 15.08 7.00
N ALA A 402 1.09 15.35 7.70
CA ALA A 402 2.40 15.60 7.10
C ALA A 402 2.97 14.40 6.30
N PHE A 403 2.49 13.20 6.58
CA PHE A 403 2.98 11.94 6.00
C PHE A 403 1.94 11.25 5.09
N TYR A 404 0.82 11.93 4.83
CA TYR A 404 -0.29 11.38 4.05
C TYR A 404 0.19 10.61 2.82
N GLN A 405 -0.25 9.35 2.72
CA GLN A 405 0.18 8.39 1.70
C GLN A 405 1.70 8.12 1.64
N GLY A 406 2.44 8.47 2.67
CA GLY A 406 3.84 8.10 2.82
C GLY A 406 4.02 6.89 3.74
N TYR A 407 5.18 6.23 3.66
CA TYR A 407 5.47 5.08 4.53
C TYR A 407 5.60 5.42 6.03
N LEU A 408 5.66 6.71 6.36
CA LEU A 408 5.67 7.23 7.73
C LEU A 408 4.27 7.61 8.24
N ASP A 409 3.23 7.43 7.44
CA ASP A 409 1.83 7.67 7.80
C ASP A 409 1.28 6.55 8.68
N ALA A 410 1.95 6.27 9.78
CA ALA A 410 1.61 5.20 10.72
C ALA A 410 2.09 5.53 12.14
N PRO A 411 1.59 4.84 13.18
CA PRO A 411 2.10 4.99 14.53
C PRO A 411 3.62 4.69 14.62
N PRO A 412 4.37 5.38 15.47
CA PRO A 412 3.91 6.38 16.46
C PRO A 412 3.76 7.82 15.91
N LEU A 413 4.10 8.08 14.63
CA LEU A 413 4.08 9.43 14.07
C LEU A 413 2.67 9.94 13.78
N VAL A 414 1.80 9.09 13.29
CA VAL A 414 0.41 9.40 12.97
C VAL A 414 -0.49 8.35 13.61
N SER A 415 -1.41 8.79 14.43
CA SER A 415 -2.41 7.94 15.08
C SER A 415 -3.79 8.18 14.48
N LEU A 416 -4.61 7.16 14.48
CA LEU A 416 -5.99 7.23 14.03
C LEU A 416 -6.86 7.85 15.14
N ASP A 417 -7.46 9.01 14.87
CA ASP A 417 -8.42 9.64 15.79
C ASP A 417 -9.81 9.02 15.60
N THR A 418 -10.13 8.04 16.45
CA THR A 418 -11.38 7.29 16.36
C THR A 418 -12.63 8.16 16.58
N VAL A 419 -12.53 9.29 17.28
CA VAL A 419 -13.64 10.21 17.48
C VAL A 419 -14.02 10.90 16.16
N SER A 420 -13.04 11.46 15.45
CA SER A 420 -13.27 12.07 14.14
C SER A 420 -13.74 11.04 13.11
N VAL A 421 -13.18 9.82 13.15
CA VAL A 421 -13.58 8.72 12.27
C VAL A 421 -15.03 8.29 12.53
N ALA A 422 -15.47 8.21 13.79
CA ALA A 422 -16.85 7.88 14.13
C ALA A 422 -17.84 8.98 13.68
N ALA A 423 -17.48 10.24 13.84
CA ALA A 423 -18.27 11.35 13.31
C ALA A 423 -18.40 11.33 11.79
N ALA A 424 -17.31 11.01 11.09
CA ALA A 424 -17.33 10.83 9.63
C ALA A 424 -18.20 9.63 9.22
N ALA A 425 -18.09 8.51 9.92
CA ALA A 425 -18.89 7.32 9.66
C ALA A 425 -20.40 7.58 9.83
N GLU A 426 -20.80 8.32 10.89
CA GLU A 426 -22.19 8.74 11.09
C GLU A 426 -22.70 9.59 9.93
N LEU A 427 -21.91 10.59 9.51
CA LEU A 427 -22.25 11.48 8.39
C LEU A 427 -22.39 10.69 7.08
N VAL A 428 -21.47 9.78 6.79
CA VAL A 428 -21.50 8.92 5.59
C VAL A 428 -22.72 8.01 5.60
N ALA A 429 -23.03 7.35 6.73
CA ALA A 429 -24.17 6.46 6.84
C ALA A 429 -25.50 7.20 6.61
N LEU A 430 -25.68 8.34 7.27
CA LEU A 430 -26.89 9.16 7.12
C LEU A 430 -27.01 9.75 5.70
N ALA A 431 -25.90 10.20 5.10
CA ALA A 431 -25.91 10.71 3.73
C ALA A 431 -26.23 9.61 2.70
N ALA A 432 -25.68 8.40 2.86
CA ALA A 432 -25.99 7.28 1.98
C ALA A 432 -27.46 6.88 2.05
N LEU A 433 -28.03 6.79 3.26
CA LEU A 433 -29.45 6.53 3.48
C LEU A 433 -30.33 7.62 2.87
N ARG A 434 -29.94 8.89 3.03
CA ARG A 434 -30.67 10.04 2.47
C ARG A 434 -30.63 10.06 0.95
N LEU A 435 -29.50 9.75 0.35
CA LEU A 435 -29.36 9.64 -1.10
C LEU A 435 -30.18 8.47 -1.65
N ALA A 436 -30.25 7.35 -0.92
CA ALA A 436 -31.02 6.19 -1.33
C ALA A 436 -32.53 6.40 -1.21
N ASP A 437 -32.99 7.07 -0.15
CA ASP A 437 -34.39 7.41 0.07
C ASP A 437 -34.59 8.88 0.49
N PRO A 438 -34.71 9.79 -0.49
CA PRO A 438 -34.92 11.22 -0.20
C PRO A 438 -36.22 11.50 0.56
N HIS A 439 -37.24 10.64 0.45
CA HIS A 439 -38.54 10.84 1.05
C HIS A 439 -38.62 10.37 2.51
N ALA A 440 -37.83 9.36 2.89
CA ALA A 440 -37.75 8.87 4.25
C ALA A 440 -36.65 9.53 5.09
N ALA A 441 -36.09 10.58 4.60
CA ALA A 441 -34.89 11.22 5.09
C ALA A 441 -34.83 11.59 6.58
N GLN A 442 -35.98 11.91 7.19
CA GLN A 442 -36.06 12.20 8.65
C GLN A 442 -36.31 10.95 9.50
N ALA A 443 -36.54 9.82 8.86
CA ALA A 443 -36.86 8.57 9.55
C ALA A 443 -35.63 7.73 9.89
N HIS A 444 -34.53 7.92 9.19
CA HIS A 444 -33.31 7.16 9.42
C HIS A 444 -32.49 7.73 10.58
N GLN A 445 -32.15 6.88 11.51
CA GLN A 445 -31.27 7.17 12.63
C GLN A 445 -30.18 6.11 12.68
N VAL A 446 -29.02 6.52 13.14
CA VAL A 446 -27.88 5.64 13.37
C VAL A 446 -27.71 5.43 14.87
N ASP A 447 -27.56 4.19 15.29
CA ASP A 447 -27.14 3.87 16.66
C ASP A 447 -25.66 4.26 16.82
N PHE A 448 -25.43 5.51 17.21
CA PHE A 448 -24.07 6.04 17.32
C PHE A 448 -23.19 5.30 18.35
N PRO A 449 -23.67 4.90 19.55
CA PRO A 449 -22.91 4.06 20.46
C PRO A 449 -22.39 2.78 19.81
N ARG A 450 -23.22 2.08 19.05
CA ARG A 450 -22.83 0.88 18.31
C ARG A 450 -21.83 1.20 17.21
N LEU A 451 -22.10 2.22 16.39
CA LEU A 451 -21.20 2.67 15.33
C LEU A 451 -19.81 3.02 15.89
N ASN A 452 -19.76 3.76 17.00
CA ASN A 452 -18.50 4.12 17.65
C ASN A 452 -17.73 2.88 18.16
N ALA A 453 -18.41 1.89 18.71
CA ALA A 453 -17.80 0.63 19.11
C ALA A 453 -17.21 -0.12 17.90
N THR A 454 -17.93 -0.14 16.78
CA THR A 454 -17.44 -0.72 15.52
C THR A 454 -16.20 0.00 15.00
N VAL A 455 -16.19 1.33 15.03
CA VAL A 455 -15.02 2.14 14.65
C VAL A 455 -13.80 1.76 15.50
N HIS A 456 -13.96 1.65 16.82
CA HIS A 456 -12.87 1.25 17.70
C HIS A 456 -12.33 -0.15 17.36
N SER A 457 -13.21 -1.13 17.15
CA SER A 457 -12.79 -2.50 16.79
C SER A 457 -12.06 -2.57 15.46
N LEU A 458 -12.55 -1.84 14.44
CA LEU A 458 -11.88 -1.76 13.14
C LEU A 458 -10.56 -0.99 13.21
N ALA A 459 -10.50 0.09 14.01
CA ALA A 459 -9.29 0.87 14.20
C ALA A 459 -8.18 0.08 14.89
N GLU A 460 -8.51 -0.79 15.84
CA GLU A 460 -7.55 -1.73 16.45
C GLU A 460 -6.93 -2.67 15.41
N CYS A 461 -7.71 -3.10 14.42
CA CYS A 461 -7.22 -3.98 13.36
C CYS A 461 -6.43 -3.26 12.28
N LEU A 462 -6.90 -2.09 11.84
CA LEU A 462 -6.43 -1.43 10.63
C LEU A 462 -5.58 -0.17 10.89
N GLY A 463 -5.75 0.45 12.05
CA GLY A 463 -5.08 1.71 12.40
C GLY A 463 -3.87 1.57 13.30
N THR A 464 -3.49 0.35 13.69
CA THR A 464 -2.34 0.09 14.57
C THR A 464 -1.42 -0.97 13.96
N ALA A 465 -0.12 -0.82 14.19
CA ALA A 465 0.84 -1.84 13.79
C ALA A 465 0.77 -3.10 14.68
N ASP A 466 0.42 -2.93 15.94
CA ASP A 466 0.26 -4.01 16.93
C ASP A 466 -1.05 -3.79 17.71
N PRO A 467 -2.00 -4.72 17.67
CA PRO A 467 -1.91 -6.06 17.09
C PRO A 467 -2.13 -6.13 15.55
N GLY A 468 -2.56 -5.04 14.88
CA GLY A 468 -2.86 -5.07 13.44
C GLY A 468 -3.89 -6.15 13.10
N LEU A 469 -3.73 -6.86 12.00
CA LEU A 469 -4.61 -7.98 11.62
C LEU A 469 -4.51 -9.22 12.55
N ARG A 470 -3.90 -9.10 13.70
CA ARG A 470 -3.97 -10.08 14.81
C ARG A 470 -4.97 -9.68 15.89
N CYS A 471 -5.72 -8.60 15.70
CA CYS A 471 -6.82 -8.17 16.57
C CYS A 471 -7.89 -9.25 16.73
N SER A 472 -8.74 -9.14 17.76
CA SER A 472 -9.81 -10.11 18.05
C SER A 472 -10.77 -10.28 16.88
N LEU A 473 -11.14 -9.18 16.22
CA LEU A 473 -12.03 -9.18 15.07
C LEU A 473 -11.41 -9.92 13.85
N ALA A 474 -10.12 -9.72 13.57
CA ALA A 474 -9.45 -10.45 12.50
C ALA A 474 -9.33 -11.95 12.82
N GLN A 475 -9.10 -12.31 14.08
CA GLN A 475 -9.11 -13.70 14.53
C GLN A 475 -10.49 -14.36 14.31
N GLU A 476 -11.56 -13.65 14.55
CA GLU A 476 -12.92 -14.12 14.32
C GLU A 476 -13.24 -14.30 12.82
N LEU A 477 -12.85 -13.31 12.00
CA LEU A 477 -13.23 -13.25 10.59
C LEU A 477 -12.37 -14.12 9.67
N MET A 478 -11.06 -14.24 9.93
CA MET A 478 -10.14 -14.86 8.96
C MET A 478 -9.02 -15.71 9.59
N SER A 479 -8.85 -15.69 10.93
CA SER A 479 -7.74 -16.31 11.65
C SER A 479 -6.41 -16.19 10.91
N PRO A 480 -5.82 -15.02 10.94
CA PRO A 480 -4.55 -14.80 10.28
C PRO A 480 -3.51 -15.80 10.81
N PRO A 481 -2.57 -16.26 9.98
CA PRO A 481 -1.53 -17.18 10.42
C PRO A 481 -0.73 -16.56 11.56
N ALA A 482 -0.30 -17.41 12.51
CA ALA A 482 0.55 -16.97 13.62
C ALA A 482 1.80 -16.28 13.05
N GLY A 483 2.08 -15.06 13.51
CA GLY A 483 3.19 -14.25 13.01
C GLY A 483 2.87 -13.39 11.79
N SER A 484 1.59 -13.32 11.36
CA SER A 484 1.22 -12.33 10.35
C SER A 484 1.55 -10.93 10.86
N ALA A 485 2.27 -10.24 10.01
CA ALA A 485 2.79 -8.90 10.21
C ALA A 485 1.66 -7.86 10.23
N PRO A 486 1.95 -6.61 10.54
CA PRO A 486 1.02 -5.51 10.38
C PRO A 486 0.41 -5.45 8.98
N VAL A 487 -0.73 -4.77 8.86
CA VAL A 487 -1.45 -4.59 7.59
C VAL A 487 -0.52 -4.00 6.53
N PRO A 488 -0.45 -4.59 5.32
CA PRO A 488 0.42 -4.07 4.28
C PRO A 488 0.08 -2.63 3.89
N HIS A 489 1.08 -1.84 3.58
CA HIS A 489 0.93 -0.43 3.24
C HIS A 489 0.63 -0.20 1.75
N TYR A 490 0.88 -1.16 0.89
CA TYR A 490 0.66 -1.04 -0.55
C TYR A 490 -0.21 -2.16 -1.10
N VAL A 491 -0.74 -1.95 -2.29
CA VAL A 491 -1.48 -2.97 -3.03
C VAL A 491 -0.61 -4.20 -3.29
N GLY A 492 -1.22 -5.34 -3.36
CA GLY A 492 -0.57 -6.58 -3.70
C GLY A 492 0.01 -6.60 -5.12
N VAL A 493 0.82 -7.61 -5.37
CA VAL A 493 1.33 -7.97 -6.69
C VAL A 493 0.57 -9.21 -7.13
N LEU A 494 0.05 -9.20 -8.36
CA LEU A 494 -0.75 -10.33 -8.86
C LEU A 494 0.06 -11.63 -8.86
N SER A 495 -0.65 -12.74 -8.64
CA SER A 495 -0.02 -14.06 -8.58
C SER A 495 0.76 -14.40 -9.86
N PRO A 496 1.97 -14.99 -9.77
CA PRO A 496 2.70 -15.47 -10.92
C PRO A 496 2.05 -16.67 -11.60
N SER A 497 1.03 -17.27 -11.00
CA SER A 497 0.24 -18.37 -11.58
C SER A 497 -1.10 -17.91 -12.17
N GLY A 498 -1.28 -16.60 -12.32
CA GLY A 498 -2.53 -16.03 -12.81
C GLY A 498 -3.55 -15.79 -11.70
N ALA A 499 -4.68 -15.21 -12.05
CA ALA A 499 -5.81 -15.05 -11.14
C ALA A 499 -6.52 -16.40 -10.95
N ALA A 500 -7.08 -16.62 -9.75
CA ALA A 500 -7.90 -17.79 -9.51
C ALA A 500 -9.13 -17.82 -10.46
N SER A 501 -9.55 -19.00 -10.85
CA SER A 501 -10.73 -19.19 -11.70
C SER A 501 -12.04 -18.78 -11.00
N ASP A 502 -12.06 -18.85 -9.68
CA ASP A 502 -13.16 -18.36 -8.83
C ASP A 502 -12.75 -17.03 -8.20
N ALA A 503 -13.51 -15.97 -8.51
CA ALA A 503 -13.27 -14.64 -7.97
C ALA A 503 -13.33 -14.57 -6.43
N LEU A 504 -13.99 -15.54 -5.79
CA LEU A 504 -14.11 -15.62 -4.34
C LEU A 504 -13.04 -16.51 -3.69
N ASP A 505 -12.16 -17.17 -4.47
CA ASP A 505 -11.09 -18.01 -3.93
C ASP A 505 -10.11 -17.14 -3.12
N PRO A 506 -9.93 -17.40 -1.81
CA PRO A 506 -9.04 -16.61 -0.97
C PRO A 506 -7.54 -16.86 -1.22
N ALA A 507 -7.19 -17.84 -2.07
CA ALA A 507 -5.80 -18.27 -2.25
C ALA A 507 -4.91 -17.21 -2.91
N ASP A 508 -5.51 -16.32 -3.70
CA ASP A 508 -4.84 -15.23 -4.41
C ASP A 508 -5.16 -13.82 -3.85
N LYS A 509 -5.80 -13.76 -2.69
CA LYS A 509 -6.16 -12.50 -2.03
C LYS A 509 -5.15 -12.12 -0.95
N GLU A 510 -4.85 -10.85 -0.88
CA GLU A 510 -4.05 -10.30 0.19
C GLU A 510 -4.81 -10.30 1.53
N PRO A 511 -4.13 -10.39 2.67
CA PRO A 511 -4.78 -10.46 3.98
C PRO A 511 -5.75 -9.30 4.25
N LEU A 512 -5.45 -8.09 3.79
CA LEU A 512 -6.32 -6.94 3.94
C LEU A 512 -7.59 -7.07 3.10
N GLU A 513 -7.47 -7.53 1.86
CA GLU A 513 -8.61 -7.78 0.97
C GLU A 513 -9.55 -8.83 1.57
N LEU A 514 -8.97 -9.92 2.09
CA LEU A 514 -9.72 -10.97 2.78
C LEU A 514 -10.44 -10.45 4.03
N PHE A 515 -9.77 -9.65 4.86
CA PHE A 515 -10.36 -9.09 6.06
C PHE A 515 -11.57 -8.22 5.72
N VAL A 516 -11.40 -7.29 4.79
CA VAL A 516 -12.46 -6.35 4.38
C VAL A 516 -13.61 -7.10 3.73
N TRP A 517 -13.33 -8.07 2.85
CA TRP A 517 -14.38 -8.85 2.22
C TRP A 517 -15.17 -9.69 3.24
N ASN A 518 -14.50 -10.39 4.16
CA ASN A 518 -15.18 -11.17 5.20
C ASN A 518 -16.06 -10.27 6.10
N TRP A 519 -15.57 -9.07 6.45
CA TRP A 519 -16.37 -8.07 7.17
C TRP A 519 -17.62 -7.69 6.39
N LEU A 520 -17.45 -7.32 5.12
CA LEU A 520 -18.56 -6.92 4.25
C LEU A 520 -19.54 -8.06 4.01
N ALA A 521 -19.06 -9.29 3.82
CA ALA A 521 -19.91 -10.46 3.66
C ALA A 521 -20.78 -10.72 4.90
N ARG A 522 -20.23 -10.50 6.10
CA ARG A 522 -20.96 -10.59 7.38
C ARG A 522 -21.98 -9.46 7.52
N VAL A 523 -21.61 -8.21 7.20
CA VAL A 523 -22.54 -7.07 7.19
C VAL A 523 -23.69 -7.29 6.22
N GLY A 524 -23.39 -7.83 5.02
CA GLY A 524 -24.36 -8.15 3.99
C GLY A 524 -25.16 -9.43 4.21
N ALA A 525 -24.93 -10.15 5.31
CA ALA A 525 -25.61 -11.43 5.57
C ALA A 525 -27.13 -11.27 5.61
N GLN A 526 -27.82 -12.14 4.87
CA GLN A 526 -29.28 -12.14 4.74
C GLN A 526 -29.92 -13.21 5.63
N PRO A 527 -31.17 -12.98 6.10
CA PRO A 527 -31.92 -14.01 6.79
C PRO A 527 -32.06 -15.29 5.96
N GLY A 528 -32.01 -16.46 6.62
CA GLY A 528 -32.11 -17.75 5.96
C GLY A 528 -30.79 -18.29 5.42
N SER A 529 -29.65 -17.73 5.84
CA SER A 529 -28.34 -18.37 5.69
C SER A 529 -28.36 -19.75 6.34
N SER A 530 -27.72 -20.75 5.70
CA SER A 530 -27.67 -22.12 6.26
C SER A 530 -26.81 -22.19 7.52
N GLU A 531 -25.89 -21.23 7.69
CA GLU A 531 -24.88 -21.20 8.75
C GLU A 531 -24.06 -22.49 8.84
N ALA A 532 -24.12 -23.30 7.78
CA ALA A 532 -23.40 -24.54 7.71
C ALA A 532 -21.89 -24.27 7.67
N ALA A 533 -21.12 -25.16 8.29
CA ALA A 533 -19.68 -25.09 8.18
C ALA A 533 -19.25 -25.32 6.72
N CYS A 534 -18.47 -24.39 6.19
CA CYS A 534 -17.80 -24.56 4.91
C CYS A 534 -16.34 -24.92 5.17
N GLY A 535 -15.99 -26.17 4.89
CA GLY A 535 -14.67 -26.71 5.14
C GLY A 535 -14.20 -27.60 3.99
N GLY A 536 -12.90 -27.79 3.90
CA GLY A 536 -12.29 -28.69 2.91
C GLY A 536 -10.85 -28.31 2.58
N LYS A 537 -10.16 -29.18 1.86
CA LYS A 537 -8.78 -28.93 1.39
C LYS A 537 -8.69 -27.87 0.29
N LYS A 538 -9.82 -27.49 -0.29
CA LYS A 538 -9.99 -26.40 -1.24
C LYS A 538 -11.01 -25.43 -0.67
N PHE A 539 -11.03 -24.20 -1.16
CA PHE A 539 -12.07 -23.23 -0.87
C PHE A 539 -13.44 -23.89 -0.89
N GLY A 540 -14.10 -23.94 0.28
CA GLY A 540 -15.33 -24.70 0.47
C GLY A 540 -16.52 -23.98 -0.14
N ALA A 541 -17.06 -24.51 -1.22
CA ALA A 541 -18.33 -24.06 -1.76
C ALA A 541 -19.45 -24.34 -0.75
N CYS A 542 -20.30 -23.35 -0.50
CA CYS A 542 -21.55 -23.54 0.22
C CYS A 542 -22.56 -24.29 -0.66
N ALA A 543 -23.38 -25.15 -0.04
CA ALA A 543 -24.31 -26.00 -0.78
C ALA A 543 -25.52 -25.22 -1.34
N ALA A 544 -25.93 -24.13 -0.67
CA ALA A 544 -27.07 -23.34 -1.10
C ALA A 544 -26.66 -22.22 -2.07
N SER A 545 -27.49 -22.00 -3.09
CA SER A 545 -27.28 -20.94 -4.07
C SER A 545 -27.28 -19.56 -3.41
N GLY A 546 -26.30 -18.72 -3.77
CA GLY A 546 -26.14 -17.37 -3.23
C GLY A 546 -25.49 -17.31 -1.85
N GLU A 547 -25.03 -18.43 -1.30
CA GLU A 547 -24.20 -18.45 -0.09
C GLU A 547 -22.72 -18.39 -0.44
N VAL A 548 -21.98 -17.66 0.40
CA VAL A 548 -20.52 -17.52 0.34
C VAL A 548 -19.90 -18.05 1.62
N CYS A 549 -18.68 -18.59 1.55
CA CYS A 549 -17.96 -19.11 2.69
C CYS A 549 -17.17 -17.99 3.37
N VAL A 550 -17.60 -17.56 4.53
CA VAL A 550 -16.98 -16.49 5.33
C VAL A 550 -16.09 -17.11 6.40
N GLY A 551 -14.89 -16.57 6.58
CA GLY A 551 -13.94 -17.03 7.59
C GLY A 551 -13.17 -18.30 7.23
N TRP A 552 -13.22 -18.76 5.97
CA TRP A 552 -12.48 -19.94 5.55
C TRP A 552 -10.96 -19.74 5.64
N ARG A 553 -10.27 -20.81 6.07
CA ARG A 553 -8.82 -20.85 6.28
C ARG A 553 -8.21 -22.13 5.75
N PRO A 554 -7.12 -22.04 4.98
CA PRO A 554 -6.30 -23.19 4.71
C PRO A 554 -5.40 -23.49 5.91
N GLU A 555 -5.77 -24.42 6.79
CA GLU A 555 -4.86 -24.92 7.82
C GLU A 555 -4.02 -26.08 7.30
N LYS A 556 -2.70 -26.08 7.56
CA LYS A 556 -1.83 -27.25 7.31
C LYS A 556 -2.33 -28.42 8.17
N GLY A 557 -3.03 -29.34 7.54
CA GLY A 557 -3.46 -30.62 8.14
C GLY A 557 -4.88 -30.65 8.70
N ASN A 558 -5.60 -29.54 8.74
CA ASN A 558 -7.02 -29.48 9.08
C ASN A 558 -7.87 -29.02 7.89
N GLU A 559 -9.10 -29.51 7.82
CA GLU A 559 -10.10 -29.00 6.91
C GLU A 559 -10.47 -27.58 7.37
N GLY A 560 -10.23 -26.57 6.51
CA GLY A 560 -10.53 -25.18 6.81
C GLY A 560 -11.96 -25.04 7.33
N ALA A 561 -12.17 -24.21 8.34
CA ALA A 561 -13.48 -23.95 8.92
C ALA A 561 -13.91 -22.52 8.62
N GLY A 562 -15.03 -22.36 7.95
CA GLY A 562 -15.74 -21.10 7.73
C GLY A 562 -17.22 -21.33 7.92
N GLN A 563 -18.04 -20.31 7.71
CA GLN A 563 -19.49 -20.35 7.82
C GLN A 563 -20.15 -19.91 6.52
N CYS A 564 -21.14 -20.65 6.06
CA CYS A 564 -21.92 -20.29 4.87
C CYS A 564 -22.93 -19.20 5.21
N LEU A 565 -22.79 -18.05 4.57
CA LEU A 565 -23.71 -16.93 4.70
C LEU A 565 -24.27 -16.56 3.32
N LYS A 566 -25.58 -16.31 3.24
CA LYS A 566 -26.18 -15.69 2.07
C LYS A 566 -25.81 -14.22 2.06
N SER A 567 -24.88 -13.82 1.20
CA SER A 567 -24.39 -12.46 1.13
C SER A 567 -24.08 -12.03 -0.31
N PRO A 568 -24.40 -10.79 -0.68
CA PRO A 568 -24.09 -10.24 -2.00
C PRO A 568 -22.67 -9.67 -2.08
N ALA A 569 -21.82 -9.94 -1.10
CA ALA A 569 -20.43 -9.49 -1.13
C ALA A 569 -19.63 -10.22 -2.21
N THR A 570 -18.84 -9.47 -2.98
CA THR A 570 -18.01 -9.97 -4.07
C THR A 570 -16.71 -9.17 -4.14
N TYR A 571 -15.93 -9.41 -5.19
CA TYR A 571 -14.74 -8.63 -5.52
C TYR A 571 -14.85 -8.03 -6.91
N VAL A 572 -14.23 -6.87 -7.09
CA VAL A 572 -13.94 -6.28 -8.40
C VAL A 572 -12.43 -6.35 -8.60
N PRO A 573 -11.92 -6.90 -9.70
CA PRO A 573 -10.50 -6.85 -10.02
C PRO A 573 -9.98 -5.41 -10.02
N ALA A 574 -8.74 -5.19 -9.57
CA ALA A 574 -8.12 -3.87 -9.56
C ALA A 574 -6.88 -3.86 -10.48
N TRP A 575 -7.08 -4.26 -11.73
CA TRP A 575 -6.09 -4.20 -12.81
C TRP A 575 -6.78 -3.93 -14.15
N PRO A 576 -6.02 -3.45 -15.17
CA PRO A 576 -6.57 -3.17 -16.49
C PRO A 576 -7.28 -4.37 -17.11
N GLY A 577 -8.44 -4.15 -17.77
CA GLY A 577 -9.21 -5.22 -18.40
C GLY A 577 -8.48 -5.93 -19.55
N GLN A 578 -7.55 -5.26 -20.21
CA GLN A 578 -6.68 -5.80 -21.25
C GLN A 578 -5.52 -6.65 -20.73
N LEU A 579 -5.30 -6.68 -19.41
CA LEU A 579 -4.29 -7.52 -18.78
C LEU A 579 -4.86 -8.92 -18.55
N PHE A 580 -4.18 -9.95 -19.04
CA PHE A 580 -4.58 -11.34 -18.88
C PHE A 580 -3.37 -12.23 -18.60
N PHE A 581 -3.62 -13.36 -17.99
CA PHE A 581 -2.59 -14.38 -17.78
C PHE A 581 -2.62 -15.39 -18.93
N GLU A 582 -1.49 -15.57 -19.61
CA GLU A 582 -1.35 -16.52 -20.69
C GLU A 582 -0.84 -17.86 -20.16
N GLU A 583 -1.71 -18.86 -20.06
CA GLU A 583 -1.37 -20.17 -19.51
C GLU A 583 -0.23 -20.86 -20.27
N SER A 584 -0.11 -20.62 -21.59
CA SER A 584 0.88 -21.27 -22.43
C SER A 584 2.32 -20.81 -22.14
N SER A 585 2.51 -19.54 -21.81
CA SER A 585 3.80 -18.96 -21.45
C SER A 585 4.02 -18.89 -19.93
N GLY A 586 2.94 -18.94 -19.15
CA GLY A 586 2.95 -18.71 -17.71
C GLY A 586 3.25 -17.25 -17.35
N LEU A 587 2.94 -16.32 -18.23
CA LEU A 587 3.21 -14.90 -18.06
C LEU A 587 1.94 -14.06 -18.11
N TRP A 588 1.98 -12.92 -17.47
CA TRP A 588 0.98 -11.86 -17.66
C TRP A 588 1.29 -11.09 -18.93
N ALA A 589 0.27 -10.90 -19.76
CA ALA A 589 0.38 -10.20 -21.04
C ALA A 589 -0.73 -9.14 -21.19
N VAL A 590 -0.50 -8.19 -22.08
CA VAL A 590 -1.48 -7.15 -22.42
C VAL A 590 -1.99 -7.39 -23.83
N ASP A 591 -3.30 -7.44 -24.00
CA ASP A 591 -3.93 -7.47 -25.32
C ASP A 591 -3.74 -6.12 -26.01
N ALA A 592 -2.81 -6.07 -26.96
CA ALA A 592 -2.47 -4.85 -27.69
C ALA A 592 -3.63 -4.30 -28.52
N SER A 593 -4.65 -5.11 -28.85
CA SER A 593 -5.82 -4.66 -29.61
C SER A 593 -6.84 -3.89 -28.76
N GLN A 594 -6.77 -4.08 -27.44
CA GLN A 594 -7.63 -3.43 -26.44
C GLN A 594 -6.84 -2.54 -25.48
N ASP A 595 -5.56 -2.28 -25.79
CA ASP A 595 -4.70 -1.50 -24.92
C ASP A 595 -5.19 -0.05 -24.83
N ASP A 596 -5.59 0.35 -23.63
CA ASP A 596 -5.98 1.72 -23.30
C ASP A 596 -4.81 2.39 -22.55
N PRO A 597 -4.09 3.32 -23.20
CA PRO A 597 -2.97 4.02 -22.56
C PRO A 597 -3.39 4.90 -21.37
N ASP A 598 -4.66 5.27 -21.29
CA ASP A 598 -5.21 6.06 -20.18
C ASP A 598 -5.46 5.18 -18.94
N HIS A 599 -5.60 3.86 -19.11
CA HIS A 599 -5.71 2.94 -17.98
C HIS A 599 -4.32 2.70 -17.36
N PRO A 600 -4.15 2.96 -16.05
CA PRO A 600 -2.86 2.80 -15.41
C PRO A 600 -2.39 1.34 -15.42
N LEU A 601 -1.14 1.12 -15.80
CA LEU A 601 -0.49 -0.20 -15.78
C LEU A 601 0.83 -0.07 -15.03
N TRP A 602 0.85 -0.56 -13.82
CA TRP A 602 2.03 -0.64 -12.97
C TRP A 602 2.46 -2.08 -12.78
N THR A 603 3.77 -2.30 -12.65
CA THR A 603 4.37 -3.61 -12.36
C THR A 603 5.44 -3.48 -11.30
N GLU A 604 5.68 -4.56 -10.57
CA GLU A 604 6.78 -4.68 -9.63
C GLU A 604 7.74 -5.78 -10.08
N SER A 605 9.03 -5.45 -10.09
CA SER A 605 10.06 -6.37 -10.50
C SER A 605 10.29 -7.47 -9.46
N TYR A 606 10.87 -8.59 -9.89
CA TYR A 606 11.29 -9.65 -8.98
C TYR A 606 12.61 -9.34 -8.28
N TRP A 607 12.74 -9.82 -7.06
CA TRP A 607 14.00 -9.87 -6.35
C TRP A 607 14.78 -11.14 -6.69
N PRO A 608 16.09 -11.06 -7.01
CA PRO A 608 16.96 -12.24 -7.00
C PRO A 608 16.98 -12.90 -5.61
N ALA A 609 17.32 -14.17 -5.56
CA ALA A 609 17.46 -14.88 -4.28
C ALA A 609 18.46 -14.17 -3.36
N GLY A 610 18.07 -13.97 -2.09
CA GLY A 610 18.86 -13.26 -1.09
C GLY A 610 18.82 -11.73 -1.20
N HIS A 611 17.98 -11.16 -2.07
CA HIS A 611 17.68 -9.72 -2.13
C HIS A 611 16.26 -9.43 -1.63
N PRO A 612 15.98 -8.20 -1.10
CA PRO A 612 16.97 -7.23 -0.68
C PRO A 612 17.77 -7.72 0.52
N GLY A 613 19.06 -7.38 0.58
CA GLY A 613 19.94 -7.72 1.69
C GLY A 613 20.72 -6.51 2.16
N LEU A 614 20.81 -6.33 3.48
CA LEU A 614 21.65 -5.33 4.13
C LEU A 614 22.38 -5.99 5.28
N ARG A 615 23.66 -5.69 5.41
CA ARG A 615 24.47 -6.09 6.56
C ARG A 615 25.41 -4.99 6.98
N PHE A 616 25.73 -4.95 8.25
CA PHE A 616 26.74 -4.07 8.79
C PHE A 616 28.00 -4.86 9.12
N LEU A 617 29.13 -4.30 8.76
CA LEU A 617 30.45 -4.89 8.93
C LEU A 617 31.38 -3.86 9.57
N GLN A 618 32.21 -4.29 10.51
CA GLN A 618 33.31 -3.46 10.96
C GLN A 618 34.56 -3.84 10.13
N ARG A 619 35.07 -2.90 9.33
CA ARG A 619 36.38 -3.06 8.74
C ARG A 619 37.41 -3.15 9.84
N ASN A 620 38.21 -4.19 9.82
CA ASN A 620 39.19 -4.42 10.87
C ASN A 620 40.60 -4.25 10.27
N SER A 621 41.45 -3.48 10.92
CA SER A 621 42.87 -3.36 10.59
C SER A 621 43.62 -4.71 10.53
N LYS A 622 43.03 -5.75 11.12
CA LYS A 622 43.49 -7.14 11.02
C LYS A 622 43.44 -7.74 9.62
N GLU A 623 42.64 -7.20 8.68
CA GLU A 623 42.61 -7.67 7.30
C GLU A 623 44.00 -7.59 6.64
N GLY A 624 44.67 -6.46 6.76
CA GLY A 624 46.02 -6.26 6.26
C GLY A 624 47.00 -7.22 6.89
N ALA A 625 46.88 -7.45 8.21
CA ALA A 625 47.73 -8.37 8.94
C ALA A 625 47.48 -9.83 8.52
N THR A 626 46.23 -10.23 8.33
CA THR A 626 45.84 -11.57 7.88
C THR A 626 46.28 -11.82 6.42
N PHE A 627 46.14 -10.82 5.56
CA PHE A 627 46.62 -10.89 4.19
C PHE A 627 48.14 -11.03 4.12
N LEU A 628 48.88 -10.23 4.88
CA LEU A 628 50.34 -10.32 4.98
C LEU A 628 50.79 -11.65 5.55
N LEU A 629 50.09 -12.17 6.56
CA LEU A 629 50.35 -13.50 7.11
C LEU A 629 50.09 -14.58 6.05
N GLY A 630 49.02 -14.51 5.30
CA GLY A 630 48.72 -15.41 4.17
C GLY A 630 49.80 -15.38 3.09
N LEU A 631 50.28 -14.19 2.72
CA LEU A 631 51.41 -14.05 1.80
C LEU A 631 52.72 -14.66 2.36
N ALA A 632 52.97 -14.45 3.65
CA ALA A 632 54.16 -15.05 4.32
C ALA A 632 54.09 -16.58 4.33
N VAL A 633 52.92 -17.15 4.61
CA VAL A 633 52.71 -18.62 4.58
C VAL A 633 52.86 -19.15 3.15
N LEU A 634 52.31 -18.45 2.13
CA LEU A 634 52.47 -18.81 0.74
C LEU A 634 53.96 -18.79 0.33
N PHE A 635 54.67 -17.72 0.69
CA PHE A 635 56.09 -17.60 0.39
C PHE A 635 56.93 -18.71 1.06
N LEU A 636 56.71 -19.00 2.36
CA LEU A 636 57.35 -20.08 3.07
C LEU A 636 57.05 -21.46 2.43
N SER A 637 55.82 -21.67 1.99
CA SER A 637 55.41 -22.91 1.31
C SER A 637 56.15 -23.07 -0.04
N LEU A 638 56.30 -22.01 -0.79
CA LEU A 638 57.06 -22.03 -2.05
C LEU A 638 58.54 -22.26 -1.83
N VAL A 639 59.14 -21.62 -0.82
CA VAL A 639 60.55 -21.84 -0.43
C VAL A 639 60.77 -23.29 0.02
N THR A 640 59.92 -23.85 0.85
CA THR A 640 60.03 -25.24 1.29
C THR A 640 59.86 -26.23 0.13
N ALA A 641 58.92 -25.98 -0.77
CA ALA A 641 58.75 -26.80 -1.98
C ALA A 641 59.98 -26.74 -2.90
N TYR A 642 60.54 -25.55 -3.10
CA TYR A 642 61.76 -25.38 -3.88
C TYR A 642 62.98 -26.05 -3.24
N ALA A 643 63.17 -25.87 -1.91
CA ALA A 643 64.25 -26.50 -1.18
C ALA A 643 64.15 -28.05 -1.22
N SER A 644 62.95 -28.60 -1.03
CA SER A 644 62.65 -30.03 -1.13
C SER A 644 63.02 -30.57 -2.54
N ARG A 645 62.64 -29.85 -3.60
CA ARG A 645 63.00 -30.22 -4.96
C ARG A 645 64.52 -30.16 -5.18
N ALA A 646 65.18 -29.15 -4.66
CA ALA A 646 66.65 -28.99 -4.80
C ALA A 646 67.38 -30.13 -4.04
N ILE A 647 66.95 -30.49 -2.87
CA ILE A 647 67.48 -31.63 -2.09
C ILE A 647 67.23 -32.94 -2.84
N HIS A 648 66.04 -33.13 -3.38
CA HIS A 648 65.72 -34.35 -4.15
C HIS A 648 66.58 -34.46 -5.40
N ARG A 649 66.80 -33.40 -6.17
CA ARG A 649 67.70 -33.37 -7.33
C ARG A 649 69.14 -33.67 -6.95
N ARG A 650 69.65 -33.11 -5.84
CA ARG A 650 71.03 -33.41 -5.37
C ARG A 650 71.21 -34.88 -4.91
N ARG A 651 70.18 -35.50 -4.34
CA ARG A 651 70.22 -36.94 -3.98
C ARG A 651 70.20 -37.86 -5.21
N HIS A 652 69.45 -37.51 -6.25
CA HIS A 652 69.44 -38.28 -7.50
C HIS A 652 70.70 -38.10 -8.35
N SER A 653 71.41 -36.98 -8.26
CA SER A 653 72.65 -36.72 -8.94
C SER A 653 73.90 -37.38 -8.30
N ARG A 654 73.72 -37.92 -7.08
CA ARG A 654 74.79 -38.64 -6.35
C ARG A 654 74.62 -40.16 -6.37
N ARG A 655 73.62 -40.68 -7.03
CA ARG A 655 73.48 -42.08 -7.45
C ARG A 655 73.78 -42.16 -8.97
#